data_5a3be48e95802e19e932dc51b647b068
#
_entry.id   5a3be48e95802e19e932dc51b647b068
#
_cell.length_a   1.000
_cell.length_b   1.000
_cell.length_c   1.000
_cell.angle_alpha   90.00
_cell.angle_beta   90.00
_cell.angle_gamma   90.00
#
_symmetry.space_group_name_H-M   'P 1'
#
loop_
_entity.id
_entity.type
_entity.pdbx_description
1 polymer ?
#
loop_
_entity_poly.entity_id
_entity_poly.type
_entity_poly.pdbx_seq_one_letter_code
_entity_poly.pdbx_strand_id
1 'polypeptide(L)'
;MSPGRLHSRSVPSSRATTARRPNDPCEQPTREETLNKKTDQTTSATTSRHKLRSTEWFNNPHNPAMTALYLERYLNYGLTREELQSGKPIIGIAQTGNDLSPCNRHHLDLAKRVREGIRAAGGIAMEFPVHPIQETGKRPTAALDRNLAYMGLVEVLFSYPLDGVVLTTGCDKTTPACLMAAATVNMPAIVLSGGPMLNGWFNGERSGSGTVVWKSRERLAAGEIDYEEFMRIVASSAPSVGHCNTMGTASTMNSLAEALGMSLPGCAAIPAPYRERGQIAYETGTRIVEMVWEDLKPSDILTREAFENCIVVNSAIGGSTNAPIHINALARHIGVELSIDDWQKYGHDVPLLVNMQPAGFYLGEEYHRAGGVPAVIGELMRHKRIHKKAMTVNGRTMGDNCRDAPKPDGDVIWNYDKPLVQDAGFIVLRGNLFDSAIMKTSVISKEFRDRYLSNPKDPNAFEGRAIVFEGPEDYHHRIDDPSLNIDEHCILFVRGVGPIGYPGGSEVVNMQPPAALIKRGILSLPCIGDGRQSGTSGSPSILNATPEAAADGGLAILKTGDMVRIDLNKGSANIMITAAEVKRRRAELKAKGGFPYPAHQTPWQEMYRQTVGQHATGACMEFATRYQDIAGRVGVARDNH
;
A
#
# COMPACT_ATOMS: atom_id res chain seq x y z
N MET A 1 -17.90 13.15 -57.67
CA MET A 1 -18.98 12.48 -58.39
C MET A 1 -20.05 12.10 -57.40
N SER A 2 -21.18 12.76 -57.49
CA SER A 2 -22.41 12.62 -56.69
C SER A 2 -23.36 11.55 -57.28
N PRO A 3 -24.60 11.41 -56.78
CA PRO A 3 -25.10 10.48 -55.74
C PRO A 3 -26.27 9.60 -56.27
N GLY A 4 -26.85 8.76 -55.44
CA GLY A 4 -28.07 7.99 -55.76
C GLY A 4 -28.81 7.51 -54.53
N ARG A 5 -29.74 8.22 -54.11
CA ARG A 5 -31.24 8.19 -54.00
C ARG A 5 -31.85 6.93 -53.42
N LEU A 6 -32.47 7.14 -52.29
CA LEU A 6 -33.82 6.85 -51.76
C LEU A 6 -34.67 5.78 -52.49
N HIS A 7 -35.22 4.86 -51.69
CA HIS A 7 -36.63 4.40 -51.86
C HIS A 7 -37.29 4.10 -50.51
N SER A 8 -38.38 4.85 -50.31
CA SER A 8 -39.44 4.69 -49.30
C SER A 8 -40.42 3.57 -49.74
N ARG A 9 -40.99 2.81 -48.81
CA ARG A 9 -42.34 2.23 -48.93
C ARG A 9 -43.02 2.13 -47.56
N SER A 10 -44.08 2.70 -47.52
CA SER A 10 -45.35 2.93 -46.89
C SER A 10 -46.04 1.72 -46.20
N VAL A 11 -46.74 2.13 -45.14
CA VAL A 11 -47.73 1.45 -44.27
C VAL A 11 -48.94 0.97 -45.07
N PRO A 12 -49.75 -0.01 -44.55
CA PRO A 12 -51.12 0.37 -44.25
C PRO A 12 -51.68 -0.06 -42.85
N SER A 13 -52.61 0.76 -42.43
CA SER A 13 -53.53 0.67 -41.29
C SER A 13 -54.78 -0.18 -41.59
N SER A 14 -55.43 -0.75 -40.56
CA SER A 14 -56.88 -0.83 -40.41
C SER A 14 -57.25 -1.48 -39.07
N ARG A 15 -57.96 -0.75 -38.22
CA ARG A 15 -59.39 -0.66 -37.86
C ARG A 15 -59.82 -1.74 -36.84
N ALA A 16 -60.08 -1.36 -35.73
CA ALA A 16 -61.20 -1.04 -34.78
C ALA A 16 -62.53 -1.81 -34.96
N THR A 17 -63.08 -2.35 -33.85
CA THR A 17 -64.50 -2.41 -33.48
C THR A 17 -64.59 -2.78 -31.98
N THR A 18 -65.07 -1.91 -31.15
CA THR A 18 -66.37 -1.61 -30.51
C THR A 18 -66.94 -2.69 -29.60
N ALA A 19 -66.99 -2.42 -28.34
CA ALA A 19 -68.07 -2.04 -27.41
C ALA A 19 -68.87 -3.16 -26.73
N ARG A 20 -68.98 -3.13 -25.40
CA ARG A 20 -70.18 -2.90 -24.60
C ARG A 20 -69.92 -3.09 -23.09
N ARG A 21 -70.36 -2.09 -22.33
CA ARG A 21 -70.78 -2.18 -20.92
C ARG A 21 -72.27 -2.61 -20.92
N PRO A 22 -72.95 -2.99 -19.80
CA PRO A 22 -73.10 -2.16 -18.58
C PRO A 22 -73.39 -2.94 -17.25
N ASN A 23 -73.41 -2.12 -16.19
CA ASN A 23 -74.31 -2.04 -15.03
C ASN A 23 -74.03 -2.82 -13.74
N ASP A 24 -73.88 -1.99 -12.70
CA ASP A 24 -74.12 -2.03 -11.25
C ASP A 24 -75.50 -2.61 -10.82
N PRO A 25 -75.88 -2.63 -9.51
CA PRO A 25 -75.21 -2.50 -8.21
C PRO A 25 -75.68 -3.54 -7.14
N CYS A 26 -75.14 -3.58 -5.94
CA CYS A 26 -75.85 -3.68 -4.67
C CYS A 26 -75.01 -3.88 -3.44
N GLU A 27 -75.13 -2.96 -2.58
CA GLU A 27 -75.48 -2.94 -1.16
C GLU A 27 -74.49 -3.36 -0.10
N GLN A 28 -74.23 -2.38 0.78
CA GLN A 28 -73.68 -2.54 2.13
C GLN A 28 -74.67 -3.22 3.07
N PRO A 29 -74.24 -3.79 4.21
CA PRO A 29 -74.66 -3.15 5.47
C PRO A 29 -73.54 -2.94 6.50
N THR A 30 -73.75 -1.86 7.21
CA THR A 30 -73.22 -1.40 8.49
C THR A 30 -73.31 -2.41 9.62
N ARG A 31 -72.22 -2.52 10.43
CA ARG A 31 -72.33 -2.74 11.87
C ARG A 31 -71.13 -2.16 12.60
N GLU A 32 -71.37 -1.18 13.43
CA GLU A 32 -70.58 -0.72 14.54
C GLU A 32 -70.40 -1.86 15.55
N GLU A 33 -69.14 -2.07 16.00
CA GLU A 33 -68.83 -2.62 17.30
C GLU A 33 -67.59 -1.95 17.87
N THR A 34 -67.80 -1.20 18.91
CA THR A 34 -66.90 -0.60 19.88
C THR A 34 -66.02 -1.67 20.53
N LEU A 35 -64.65 -1.58 20.44
CA LEU A 35 -63.82 -2.13 21.52
C LEU A 35 -62.48 -1.38 21.64
N ASN A 36 -62.34 -0.81 22.80
CA ASN A 36 -61.15 -0.51 23.61
C ASN A 36 -59.83 -0.11 22.92
N LYS A 37 -59.49 1.16 23.11
CA LYS A 37 -58.14 1.72 23.10
C LYS A 37 -57.23 0.97 24.08
N LYS A 38 -56.26 0.23 23.57
CA LYS A 38 -54.98 0.07 24.21
C LYS A 38 -53.98 0.85 23.36
N THR A 39 -53.53 1.96 23.89
CA THR A 39 -52.41 2.74 23.42
C THR A 39 -51.15 1.91 23.62
N ASP A 40 -50.68 1.23 22.57
CA ASP A 40 -49.32 0.83 22.48
C ASP A 40 -48.50 2.07 22.12
N GLN A 41 -47.86 2.64 23.13
CA GLN A 41 -46.75 3.55 22.96
C GLN A 41 -45.54 2.73 22.49
N THR A 42 -45.42 2.49 21.20
CA THR A 42 -44.16 2.22 20.58
C THR A 42 -43.36 3.52 20.61
N THR A 43 -42.57 3.71 21.67
CA THR A 43 -41.47 4.65 21.71
C THR A 43 -40.49 4.21 20.60
N SER A 44 -40.63 4.79 19.41
CA SER A 44 -39.54 4.81 18.46
C SER A 44 -38.41 5.60 19.13
N ALA A 45 -37.39 4.89 19.60
CA ALA A 45 -36.11 5.49 19.91
C ALA A 45 -35.62 6.14 18.61
N THR A 46 -35.84 7.44 18.48
CA THR A 46 -35.11 8.28 17.52
C THR A 46 -33.65 8.24 17.95
N THR A 47 -32.90 7.25 17.48
CA THR A 47 -31.44 7.32 17.43
C THR A 47 -31.14 8.60 16.65
N SER A 48 -30.58 9.59 17.33
CA SER A 48 -30.13 10.83 16.68
C SER A 48 -29.14 10.42 15.58
N ARG A 49 -29.54 10.58 14.32
CA ARG A 49 -28.66 10.33 13.20
C ARG A 49 -27.40 11.19 13.36
N HIS A 50 -26.23 10.62 13.07
CA HIS A 50 -24.96 11.34 13.05
C HIS A 50 -25.10 12.62 12.20
N LYS A 51 -24.58 13.76 12.70
CA LYS A 51 -24.63 15.05 11.99
C LYS A 51 -23.62 15.02 10.85
N LEU A 52 -24.10 15.16 9.60
CA LEU A 52 -23.25 15.21 8.42
C LEU A 52 -22.44 16.52 8.37
N ARG A 53 -21.15 16.43 8.03
CA ARG A 53 -20.27 17.59 7.83
C ARG A 53 -20.74 18.43 6.65
N SER A 54 -21.17 17.79 5.56
CA SER A 54 -21.70 18.45 4.35
C SER A 54 -22.86 19.41 4.61
N THR A 55 -23.60 19.25 5.71
CA THR A 55 -24.68 20.16 6.11
C THR A 55 -24.18 21.60 6.31
N GLU A 56 -22.95 21.78 6.79
CA GLU A 56 -22.37 23.12 7.01
C GLU A 56 -22.17 23.89 5.69
N TRP A 57 -21.99 23.20 4.57
CA TRP A 57 -21.89 23.82 3.24
C TRP A 57 -23.25 24.02 2.58
N PHE A 58 -24.16 23.03 2.64
CA PHE A 58 -25.34 23.01 1.79
C PHE A 58 -26.65 23.28 2.50
N ASN A 59 -26.69 23.25 3.84
CA ASN A 59 -27.91 23.46 4.60
C ASN A 59 -27.63 24.11 5.97
N ASN A 60 -26.92 25.24 5.96
CA ASN A 60 -26.58 25.99 7.18
C ASN A 60 -27.37 27.31 7.25
N PRO A 61 -28.53 27.33 7.96
CA PRO A 61 -29.35 28.51 8.09
C PRO A 61 -28.67 29.65 8.88
N HIS A 62 -27.61 29.36 9.63
CA HIS A 62 -26.85 30.37 10.36
C HIS A 62 -25.85 31.11 9.47
N ASN A 63 -25.53 30.57 8.28
CA ASN A 63 -24.70 31.20 7.28
C ASN A 63 -25.29 31.06 5.87
N PRO A 64 -26.43 31.73 5.58
CA PRO A 64 -27.17 31.54 4.33
C PRO A 64 -26.43 32.05 3.10
N ALA A 65 -25.60 33.08 3.24
CA ALA A 65 -24.82 33.61 2.13
C ALA A 65 -23.78 32.61 1.61
N MET A 66 -23.02 31.99 2.52
CA MET A 66 -22.07 30.94 2.16
C MET A 66 -22.78 29.71 1.61
N THR A 67 -23.88 29.27 2.25
CA THR A 67 -24.70 28.16 1.76
C THR A 67 -25.15 28.40 0.30
N ALA A 68 -25.60 29.61 -0.01
CA ALA A 68 -26.02 29.97 -1.37
C ALA A 68 -24.87 29.89 -2.39
N LEU A 69 -23.66 30.35 -2.01
CA LEU A 69 -22.48 30.29 -2.87
C LEU A 69 -22.05 28.85 -3.16
N TYR A 70 -22.05 27.98 -2.14
CA TYR A 70 -21.74 26.56 -2.33
C TYR A 70 -22.79 25.84 -3.17
N LEU A 71 -24.08 26.08 -2.90
CA LEU A 71 -25.16 25.51 -3.71
C LEU A 71 -25.02 25.91 -5.19
N GLU A 72 -24.83 27.20 -5.49
CA GLU A 72 -24.69 27.70 -6.86
C GLU A 72 -23.59 26.96 -7.63
N ARG A 73 -22.44 26.71 -7.01
CA ARG A 73 -21.31 26.00 -7.66
C ARG A 73 -21.65 24.55 -7.99
N TYR A 74 -22.27 23.83 -7.08
CA TYR A 74 -22.58 22.42 -7.29
C TYR A 74 -23.82 22.16 -8.15
N LEU A 75 -24.70 23.13 -8.31
CA LEU A 75 -25.79 23.08 -9.30
C LEU A 75 -25.23 23.02 -10.74
N ASN A 76 -24.07 23.62 -11.02
CA ASN A 76 -23.38 23.51 -12.30
C ASN A 76 -22.95 22.06 -12.62
N TYR A 77 -22.80 21.21 -11.61
CA TYR A 77 -22.46 19.80 -11.75
C TYR A 77 -23.67 18.94 -12.15
N GLY A 78 -24.86 19.53 -12.19
CA GLY A 78 -26.11 18.83 -12.49
C GLY A 78 -26.81 18.18 -11.30
N LEU A 79 -26.34 18.44 -10.08
CA LEU A 79 -27.07 18.10 -8.85
C LEU A 79 -28.20 19.11 -8.64
N THR A 80 -29.32 18.65 -8.04
CA THR A 80 -30.41 19.58 -7.71
C THR A 80 -30.23 20.14 -6.30
N ARG A 81 -30.91 21.25 -6.03
CA ARG A 81 -30.97 21.82 -4.69
C ARG A 81 -31.50 20.81 -3.67
N GLU A 82 -32.55 20.11 -4.07
CA GLU A 82 -33.23 19.09 -3.25
C GLU A 82 -32.28 17.94 -2.90
N GLU A 83 -31.43 17.49 -3.84
CA GLU A 83 -30.41 16.47 -3.56
C GLU A 83 -29.38 16.97 -2.55
N LEU A 84 -28.80 18.17 -2.75
CA LEU A 84 -27.77 18.73 -1.88
C LEU A 84 -28.28 19.05 -0.46
N GLN A 85 -29.55 19.42 -0.33
CA GLN A 85 -30.20 19.73 0.96
C GLN A 85 -30.98 18.55 1.56
N SER A 86 -30.95 17.38 0.93
CA SER A 86 -31.72 16.19 1.35
C SER A 86 -31.23 15.54 2.65
N GLY A 87 -30.04 15.91 3.15
CA GLY A 87 -29.39 15.20 4.25
C GLY A 87 -28.82 13.82 3.87
N LYS A 88 -28.57 13.59 2.59
CA LYS A 88 -27.83 12.41 2.12
C LYS A 88 -26.33 12.61 2.34
N PRO A 89 -25.57 11.58 2.76
CA PRO A 89 -24.12 11.67 2.87
C PRO A 89 -23.45 11.98 1.54
N ILE A 90 -22.47 12.87 1.56
CA ILE A 90 -21.64 13.17 0.40
C ILE A 90 -20.33 12.39 0.53
N ILE A 91 -20.13 11.47 -0.39
CA ILE A 91 -18.99 10.53 -0.39
C ILE A 91 -18.00 10.93 -1.45
N GLY A 92 -16.76 11.18 -1.03
CA GLY A 92 -15.63 11.36 -1.92
C GLY A 92 -15.18 10.03 -2.53
N ILE A 93 -14.79 10.04 -3.80
CA ILE A 93 -14.04 8.96 -4.43
C ILE A 93 -12.65 9.52 -4.73
N ALA A 94 -11.69 9.25 -3.85
CA ALA A 94 -10.30 9.65 -4.03
C ALA A 94 -9.65 8.71 -5.05
N GLN A 95 -9.65 9.13 -6.31
CA GLN A 95 -9.35 8.29 -7.45
C GLN A 95 -7.88 8.45 -7.86
N THR A 96 -7.10 7.36 -7.83
CA THR A 96 -5.66 7.34 -8.13
C THR A 96 -5.33 6.92 -9.56
N GLY A 97 -6.33 6.55 -10.39
CA GLY A 97 -6.11 6.12 -11.76
C GLY A 97 -5.80 7.30 -12.69
N ASN A 98 -4.75 7.17 -13.49
CA ASN A 98 -4.35 8.10 -14.53
C ASN A 98 -3.32 7.44 -15.46
N ASP A 99 -2.98 8.11 -16.57
CA ASP A 99 -2.05 7.55 -17.58
C ASP A 99 -0.59 7.52 -17.10
N LEU A 100 -0.21 8.37 -16.12
CA LEU A 100 1.13 8.36 -15.52
C LEU A 100 1.31 7.24 -14.48
N SER A 101 0.21 6.62 -14.05
CA SER A 101 0.18 5.52 -13.09
C SER A 101 -0.52 4.31 -13.70
N PRO A 102 0.08 3.61 -14.67
CA PRO A 102 -0.57 2.53 -15.41
C PRO A 102 -1.04 1.38 -14.51
N CYS A 103 -0.38 1.12 -13.39
CA CYS A 103 -0.84 0.15 -12.38
C CYS A 103 -2.25 0.48 -11.83
N ASN A 104 -2.65 1.75 -11.85
CA ASN A 104 -3.92 2.25 -11.33
C ASN A 104 -4.90 2.69 -12.43
N ARG A 105 -4.52 2.62 -13.72
CA ARG A 105 -5.31 3.18 -14.82
C ARG A 105 -6.78 2.74 -14.82
N HIS A 106 -7.03 1.47 -14.52
CA HIS A 106 -8.37 0.88 -14.44
C HIS A 106 -9.23 1.36 -13.26
N HIS A 107 -8.65 2.09 -12.30
CA HIS A 107 -9.43 2.68 -11.21
C HIS A 107 -10.44 3.71 -11.70
N LEU A 108 -10.25 4.29 -12.89
CA LEU A 108 -11.24 5.14 -13.57
C LEU A 108 -12.56 4.39 -13.82
N ASP A 109 -12.48 3.10 -14.14
CA ASP A 109 -13.67 2.27 -14.34
C ASP A 109 -14.24 1.76 -13.01
N LEU A 110 -13.38 1.42 -12.04
CA LEU A 110 -13.82 1.04 -10.70
C LEU A 110 -14.58 2.17 -10.00
N ALA A 111 -14.14 3.43 -10.17
CA ALA A 111 -14.83 4.60 -9.62
C ALA A 111 -16.31 4.70 -10.07
N LYS A 112 -16.62 4.27 -11.30
CA LYS A 112 -18.00 4.21 -11.81
C LYS A 112 -18.84 3.22 -11.00
N ARG A 113 -18.28 2.03 -10.70
CA ARG A 113 -18.98 1.00 -9.89
C ARG A 113 -19.14 1.43 -8.44
N VAL A 114 -18.13 2.09 -7.85
CA VAL A 114 -18.23 2.69 -6.52
C VAL A 114 -19.36 3.73 -6.48
N ARG A 115 -19.43 4.61 -7.48
CA ARG A 115 -20.49 5.62 -7.61
C ARG A 115 -21.90 5.00 -7.62
N GLU A 116 -22.06 3.89 -8.33
CA GLU A 116 -23.34 3.15 -8.36
C GLU A 116 -23.71 2.62 -6.97
N GLY A 117 -22.76 2.01 -6.23
CA GLY A 117 -22.96 1.54 -4.88
C GLY A 117 -23.34 2.66 -3.90
N ILE A 118 -22.63 3.80 -3.96
CA ILE A 118 -22.94 4.98 -3.14
C ILE A 118 -24.37 5.47 -3.40
N ARG A 119 -24.77 5.57 -4.66
CA ARG A 119 -26.13 6.02 -5.05
C ARG A 119 -27.21 5.03 -4.60
N ALA A 120 -26.96 3.73 -4.76
CA ALA A 120 -27.88 2.69 -4.33
C ALA A 120 -28.11 2.70 -2.81
N ALA A 121 -27.08 3.05 -2.03
CA ALA A 121 -27.17 3.22 -0.57
C ALA A 121 -27.72 4.59 -0.14
N GLY A 122 -28.10 5.46 -1.09
CA GLY A 122 -28.70 6.76 -0.81
C GLY A 122 -27.70 7.89 -0.55
N GLY A 123 -26.44 7.74 -0.93
CA GLY A 123 -25.41 8.78 -0.87
C GLY A 123 -25.27 9.57 -2.18
N ILE A 124 -24.53 10.68 -2.11
CA ILE A 124 -24.10 11.49 -3.26
C ILE A 124 -22.61 11.26 -3.47
N ALA A 125 -22.20 10.86 -4.68
CA ALA A 125 -20.80 10.55 -4.99
C ALA A 125 -20.12 11.72 -5.69
N MET A 126 -18.96 12.13 -5.16
CA MET A 126 -18.07 13.14 -5.75
C MET A 126 -16.68 12.55 -5.98
N GLU A 127 -16.30 12.38 -7.24
CA GLU A 127 -15.00 11.84 -7.64
C GLU A 127 -13.99 12.98 -7.83
N PHE A 128 -12.76 12.77 -7.36
CA PHE A 128 -11.66 13.70 -7.52
C PHE A 128 -10.31 12.96 -7.65
N PRO A 129 -9.33 13.55 -8.38
CA PRO A 129 -8.03 12.91 -8.58
C PRO A 129 -7.13 13.03 -7.34
N VAL A 130 -6.33 11.99 -7.10
CA VAL A 130 -5.17 12.03 -6.21
C VAL A 130 -3.91 12.25 -7.03
N HIS A 131 -2.90 12.89 -6.45
CA HIS A 131 -1.59 13.11 -7.09
C HIS A 131 -1.03 11.80 -7.68
N PRO A 132 -0.59 11.79 -8.96
CA PRO A 132 -0.13 10.59 -9.63
C PRO A 132 1.17 10.07 -9.05
N ILE A 133 1.20 8.78 -8.70
CA ILE A 133 2.41 8.10 -8.21
C ILE A 133 2.54 6.75 -8.90
N GLN A 134 3.70 6.52 -9.54
CA GLN A 134 4.08 5.23 -10.14
C GLN A 134 5.48 4.85 -9.69
N GLU A 135 5.65 3.73 -8.98
CA GLU A 135 6.93 3.38 -8.35
C GLU A 135 8.10 3.34 -9.32
N THR A 136 7.96 2.68 -10.44
CA THR A 136 9.04 2.53 -11.42
C THR A 136 9.05 3.61 -12.50
N GLY A 137 8.01 4.43 -12.59
CA GLY A 137 7.87 5.47 -13.63
C GLY A 137 8.30 6.87 -13.19
N LYS A 138 8.52 7.08 -11.88
CA LYS A 138 8.81 8.39 -11.30
C LYS A 138 10.27 8.54 -10.89
N ARG A 139 10.89 9.68 -11.24
CA ARG A 139 12.25 10.06 -10.81
C ARG A 139 12.21 11.31 -9.94
N PRO A 140 13.08 11.46 -8.94
CA PRO A 140 14.11 10.50 -8.50
C PRO A 140 13.52 9.26 -7.85
N THR A 141 12.43 9.35 -7.06
CA THR A 141 11.71 8.21 -6.48
C THR A 141 10.23 8.49 -6.32
N ALA A 142 9.38 7.47 -6.40
CA ALA A 142 7.95 7.60 -6.09
C ALA A 142 7.70 7.83 -4.59
N ALA A 143 8.61 7.41 -3.72
CA ALA A 143 8.49 7.59 -2.29
C ALA A 143 8.58 9.06 -1.85
N LEU A 144 9.29 9.89 -2.61
CA LEU A 144 9.26 11.35 -2.47
C LEU A 144 7.81 11.89 -2.54
N ASP A 145 7.05 11.44 -3.54
CA ASP A 145 5.70 11.93 -3.78
C ASP A 145 4.64 11.28 -2.88
N ARG A 146 4.97 10.23 -2.11
CA ARG A 146 4.05 9.69 -1.10
C ARG A 146 3.58 10.77 -0.12
N ASN A 147 4.50 11.59 0.37
CA ASN A 147 4.17 12.68 1.30
C ASN A 147 3.48 13.87 0.59
N LEU A 148 3.76 14.14 -0.67
CA LEU A 148 3.07 15.17 -1.44
C LEU A 148 1.60 14.78 -1.69
N ALA A 149 1.36 13.55 -2.12
CA ALA A 149 0.01 13.01 -2.30
C ALA A 149 -0.77 12.98 -0.98
N TYR A 150 -0.11 12.59 0.11
CA TYR A 150 -0.67 12.63 1.46
C TYR A 150 -1.16 14.04 1.83
N MET A 151 -0.29 15.05 1.74
CA MET A 151 -0.65 16.43 2.12
C MET A 151 -1.77 16.99 1.25
N GLY A 152 -1.69 16.81 -0.07
CA GLY A 152 -2.74 17.26 -0.98
C GLY A 152 -4.09 16.59 -0.71
N LEU A 153 -4.07 15.30 -0.38
CA LEU A 153 -5.30 14.57 -0.04
C LEU A 153 -5.88 15.01 1.30
N VAL A 154 -5.06 15.30 2.32
CA VAL A 154 -5.53 15.87 3.60
C VAL A 154 -6.29 17.17 3.37
N GLU A 155 -5.74 18.10 2.54
CA GLU A 155 -6.41 19.35 2.21
C GLU A 155 -7.76 19.13 1.53
N VAL A 156 -7.85 18.18 0.58
CA VAL A 156 -9.12 17.87 -0.09
C VAL A 156 -10.13 17.27 0.89
N LEU A 157 -9.74 16.28 1.67
CA LEU A 157 -10.65 15.61 2.61
C LEU A 157 -11.20 16.55 3.69
N PHE A 158 -10.38 17.48 4.16
CA PHE A 158 -10.80 18.42 5.19
C PHE A 158 -11.60 19.60 4.66
N SER A 159 -11.18 20.19 3.51
CA SER A 159 -11.70 21.48 3.05
C SER A 159 -12.95 21.37 2.17
N TYR A 160 -13.28 20.21 1.64
CA TYR A 160 -14.47 19.98 0.82
C TYR A 160 -15.63 19.32 1.58
N PRO A 161 -16.87 19.43 1.07
CA PRO A 161 -18.09 19.02 1.78
C PRO A 161 -18.28 17.48 1.79
N LEU A 162 -17.29 16.74 2.29
CA LEU A 162 -17.29 15.28 2.31
C LEU A 162 -17.66 14.76 3.71
N ASP A 163 -18.52 13.75 3.76
CA ASP A 163 -18.88 13.01 4.97
C ASP A 163 -18.13 11.69 5.12
N GLY A 164 -17.64 11.14 4.02
CA GLY A 164 -16.82 9.92 3.97
C GLY A 164 -16.07 9.81 2.65
N VAL A 165 -15.14 8.86 2.56
CA VAL A 165 -14.29 8.69 1.37
C VAL A 165 -14.00 7.23 1.04
N VAL A 166 -14.09 6.88 -0.24
CA VAL A 166 -13.51 5.66 -0.81
C VAL A 166 -12.15 6.00 -1.38
N LEU A 167 -11.12 5.26 -0.95
CA LEU A 167 -9.74 5.41 -1.37
C LEU A 167 -9.43 4.31 -2.38
N THR A 168 -9.32 4.62 -3.68
CA THR A 168 -8.87 3.64 -4.66
C THR A 168 -7.36 3.51 -4.60
N THR A 169 -6.83 2.31 -4.38
CA THR A 169 -5.41 2.06 -4.18
C THR A 169 -4.90 0.92 -5.05
N GLY A 170 -3.61 0.93 -5.35
CA GLY A 170 -3.02 -0.12 -6.19
C GLY A 170 -1.50 -0.12 -6.11
N CYS A 171 -0.85 0.85 -6.74
CA CYS A 171 0.61 0.97 -6.76
C CYS A 171 1.19 1.25 -5.36
N ASP A 172 2.43 0.88 -5.17
CA ASP A 172 3.22 0.84 -3.93
C ASP A 172 2.99 2.01 -2.96
N LYS A 173 2.93 3.23 -3.47
CA LYS A 173 2.90 4.44 -2.65
C LYS A 173 1.52 5.07 -2.54
N THR A 174 0.56 4.68 -3.40
CA THR A 174 -0.81 5.21 -3.33
C THR A 174 -1.54 4.70 -2.09
N THR A 175 -1.39 3.41 -1.75
CA THR A 175 -2.02 2.82 -0.56
C THR A 175 -1.59 3.53 0.72
N PRO A 176 -0.29 3.66 1.04
CA PRO A 176 0.10 4.35 2.26
C PRO A 176 -0.22 5.84 2.25
N ALA A 177 -0.10 6.55 1.11
CA ALA A 177 -0.44 7.97 1.04
C ALA A 177 -1.92 8.22 1.37
N CYS A 178 -2.81 7.42 0.78
CA CYS A 178 -4.26 7.52 1.02
C CYS A 178 -4.64 7.16 2.46
N LEU A 179 -4.06 6.08 3.02
CA LEU A 179 -4.31 5.69 4.41
C LEU A 179 -3.80 6.73 5.41
N MET A 180 -2.61 7.31 5.18
CA MET A 180 -2.07 8.38 6.03
C MET A 180 -3.01 9.59 6.04
N ALA A 181 -3.55 9.99 4.89
CA ALA A 181 -4.49 11.11 4.80
C ALA A 181 -5.81 10.82 5.52
N ALA A 182 -6.38 9.63 5.33
CA ALA A 182 -7.58 9.19 6.03
C ALA A 182 -7.37 9.16 7.56
N ALA A 183 -6.21 8.64 8.03
CA ALA A 183 -5.83 8.61 9.43
C ALA A 183 -5.71 10.02 10.03
N THR A 184 -5.08 10.95 9.30
CA THR A 184 -4.88 12.33 9.75
C THR A 184 -6.19 13.10 9.86
N VAL A 185 -7.08 12.99 8.87
CA VAL A 185 -8.38 13.68 8.88
C VAL A 185 -9.36 13.00 9.82
N ASN A 186 -9.33 11.69 9.88
CA ASN A 186 -10.17 10.83 10.75
C ASN A 186 -11.67 10.99 10.47
N MET A 187 -12.05 10.90 9.20
CA MET A 187 -13.44 10.76 8.75
C MET A 187 -13.68 9.34 8.25
N PRO A 188 -14.94 8.85 8.18
CA PRO A 188 -15.25 7.54 7.61
C PRO A 188 -14.53 7.29 6.29
N ALA A 189 -13.72 6.25 6.22
CA ALA A 189 -12.87 5.95 5.08
C ALA A 189 -12.73 4.44 4.86
N ILE A 190 -12.78 4.03 3.58
CA ILE A 190 -12.64 2.64 3.18
C ILE A 190 -11.70 2.51 1.97
N VAL A 191 -10.84 1.50 1.98
CA VAL A 191 -9.91 1.21 0.88
C VAL A 191 -10.55 0.25 -0.11
N LEU A 192 -10.46 0.60 -1.40
CA LEU A 192 -10.73 -0.29 -2.52
C LEU A 192 -9.41 -0.57 -3.26
N SER A 193 -8.85 -1.76 -3.09
CA SER A 193 -7.71 -2.21 -3.90
C SER A 193 -8.11 -2.38 -5.36
N GLY A 194 -7.26 -1.94 -6.30
CA GLY A 194 -7.45 -2.19 -7.73
C GLY A 194 -7.15 -3.64 -8.14
N GLY A 195 -6.41 -4.37 -7.33
CA GLY A 195 -6.05 -5.77 -7.55
C GLY A 195 -4.81 -5.97 -8.44
N PRO A 196 -4.19 -7.16 -8.34
CA PRO A 196 -3.04 -7.52 -9.15
C PRO A 196 -3.42 -7.82 -10.61
N MET A 197 -2.44 -7.71 -11.50
CA MET A 197 -2.51 -8.24 -12.86
C MET A 197 -2.76 -9.76 -12.86
N LEU A 198 -3.20 -10.30 -13.99
CA LEU A 198 -3.18 -11.73 -14.25
C LEU A 198 -1.75 -12.29 -14.26
N ASN A 199 -1.62 -13.60 -14.26
CA ASN A 199 -0.31 -14.25 -14.35
C ASN A 199 0.33 -14.00 -15.72
N GLY A 200 1.60 -13.54 -15.69
CA GLY A 200 2.43 -13.51 -16.89
C GLY A 200 3.02 -14.88 -17.19
N TRP A 201 3.28 -15.16 -18.48
CA TRP A 201 3.84 -16.42 -18.96
C TRP A 201 4.87 -16.19 -20.05
N PHE A 202 6.02 -16.85 -19.95
CA PHE A 202 7.04 -16.89 -20.99
C PHE A 202 7.54 -18.32 -21.15
N ASN A 203 7.42 -18.89 -22.34
CA ASN A 203 7.84 -20.27 -22.67
C ASN A 203 7.32 -21.33 -21.67
N GLY A 204 6.09 -21.18 -21.19
CA GLY A 204 5.47 -22.12 -20.23
C GLY A 204 5.83 -21.88 -18.76
N GLU A 205 6.69 -20.92 -18.47
CA GLU A 205 7.07 -20.52 -17.10
C GLU A 205 6.32 -19.27 -16.66
N ARG A 206 6.03 -19.15 -15.36
CA ARG A 206 5.42 -17.95 -14.78
C ARG A 206 6.39 -16.77 -14.83
N SER A 207 5.92 -15.67 -15.41
CA SER A 207 6.64 -14.41 -15.52
C SER A 207 6.04 -13.40 -14.53
N GLY A 208 6.61 -13.33 -13.32
CA GLY A 208 6.14 -12.43 -12.27
C GLY A 208 6.67 -11.01 -12.45
N SER A 209 5.78 -10.02 -12.34
CA SER A 209 6.11 -8.60 -12.46
C SER A 209 7.21 -8.19 -11.47
N GLY A 210 8.26 -7.56 -11.97
CA GLY A 210 9.45 -7.19 -11.21
C GLY A 210 10.40 -8.34 -10.94
N THR A 211 9.94 -9.49 -10.46
CA THR A 211 10.79 -10.65 -10.17
C THR A 211 11.53 -11.15 -11.41
N VAL A 212 10.83 -11.19 -12.54
CA VAL A 212 11.41 -11.61 -13.82
C VAL A 212 12.53 -10.66 -14.28
N VAL A 213 12.44 -9.37 -13.97
CA VAL A 213 13.48 -8.38 -14.30
C VAL A 213 14.78 -8.73 -13.60
N TRP A 214 14.73 -9.06 -12.30
CA TRP A 214 15.92 -9.39 -11.51
C TRP A 214 16.59 -10.66 -12.02
N LYS A 215 15.83 -11.73 -12.26
CA LYS A 215 16.35 -13.00 -12.79
C LYS A 215 16.89 -12.88 -14.21
N SER A 216 16.20 -12.17 -15.10
CA SER A 216 16.64 -12.01 -16.49
C SER A 216 17.83 -11.08 -16.63
N ARG A 217 18.00 -10.10 -15.72
CA ARG A 217 19.17 -9.24 -15.63
C ARG A 217 20.44 -10.05 -15.36
N GLU A 218 20.37 -11.06 -14.49
CA GLU A 218 21.48 -11.99 -14.22
C GLU A 218 21.85 -12.77 -15.47
N ARG A 219 20.87 -13.31 -16.21
CA ARG A 219 21.08 -14.04 -17.47
C ARG A 219 21.67 -13.15 -18.57
N LEU A 220 21.21 -11.88 -18.65
CA LEU A 220 21.78 -10.90 -19.58
C LEU A 220 23.25 -10.60 -19.23
N ALA A 221 23.57 -10.40 -17.95
CA ALA A 221 24.96 -10.17 -17.49
C ALA A 221 25.85 -11.40 -17.70
N ALA A 222 25.30 -12.61 -17.59
CA ALA A 222 25.99 -13.84 -17.90
C ALA A 222 26.24 -14.02 -19.42
N GLY A 223 25.51 -13.29 -20.27
CA GLY A 223 25.56 -13.43 -21.74
C GLY A 223 24.76 -14.64 -22.24
N GLU A 224 23.80 -15.14 -21.46
CA GLU A 224 22.95 -16.27 -21.81
C GLU A 224 21.77 -15.83 -22.72
N ILE A 225 21.37 -14.59 -22.62
CA ILE A 225 20.33 -13.95 -23.43
C ILE A 225 20.83 -12.60 -23.95
N ASP A 226 20.27 -12.15 -25.06
CA ASP A 226 20.51 -10.83 -25.60
C ASP A 226 19.48 -9.79 -25.09
N TYR A 227 19.65 -8.54 -25.51
CA TYR A 227 18.76 -7.43 -25.15
C TYR A 227 17.32 -7.67 -25.63
N GLU A 228 17.11 -8.17 -26.84
CA GLU A 228 15.78 -8.40 -27.41
C GLU A 228 15.04 -9.51 -26.69
N GLU A 229 15.73 -10.59 -26.32
CA GLU A 229 15.14 -11.65 -25.53
C GLU A 229 14.82 -11.16 -24.11
N PHE A 230 15.71 -10.38 -23.50
CA PHE A 230 15.46 -9.74 -22.20
C PHE A 230 14.20 -8.90 -22.24
N MET A 231 14.00 -8.04 -23.25
CA MET A 231 12.81 -7.22 -23.40
C MET A 231 11.54 -8.05 -23.61
N ARG A 232 11.58 -9.15 -24.39
CA ARG A 232 10.46 -10.06 -24.57
C ARG A 232 10.05 -10.75 -23.28
N ILE A 233 11.02 -11.22 -22.50
CA ILE A 233 10.78 -11.83 -21.18
C ILE A 233 10.09 -10.82 -20.25
N VAL A 234 10.65 -9.61 -20.15
CA VAL A 234 10.09 -8.56 -19.28
C VAL A 234 8.68 -8.16 -19.70
N ALA A 235 8.42 -8.00 -21.01
CA ALA A 235 7.10 -7.66 -21.53
C ALA A 235 6.03 -8.71 -21.19
N SER A 236 6.39 -9.98 -21.09
CA SER A 236 5.48 -11.07 -20.74
C SER A 236 4.93 -10.98 -19.30
N SER A 237 5.58 -10.19 -18.43
CA SER A 237 5.19 -10.06 -17.02
C SER A 237 4.06 -9.06 -16.75
N ALA A 238 3.59 -8.35 -17.78
CA ALA A 238 2.53 -7.35 -17.68
C ALA A 238 1.34 -7.68 -18.61
N PRO A 239 0.60 -8.78 -18.37
CA PRO A 239 -0.40 -9.31 -19.29
C PRO A 239 -1.76 -8.60 -19.25
N SER A 240 -2.03 -7.78 -18.26
CA SER A 240 -3.33 -7.14 -18.04
C SER A 240 -3.24 -5.82 -17.27
N VAL A 241 -4.37 -5.15 -17.08
CA VAL A 241 -4.52 -4.09 -16.09
C VAL A 241 -4.29 -4.63 -14.68
N GLY A 242 -3.91 -3.76 -13.74
CA GLY A 242 -3.65 -4.11 -12.34
C GLY A 242 -2.26 -3.70 -11.88
N HIS A 243 -2.01 -3.81 -10.58
CA HIS A 243 -0.68 -3.64 -10.01
C HIS A 243 0.15 -4.95 -10.14
N CYS A 244 1.39 -4.94 -9.68
CA CYS A 244 2.26 -6.13 -9.74
C CYS A 244 1.57 -7.39 -9.20
N ASN A 245 1.71 -8.51 -9.93
CA ASN A 245 1.11 -9.81 -9.61
C ASN A 245 1.96 -10.68 -8.68
N THR A 246 3.10 -10.17 -8.22
CA THR A 246 3.95 -10.78 -7.19
C THR A 246 3.67 -10.17 -5.81
N MET A 247 4.16 -10.77 -4.72
CA MET A 247 4.11 -10.20 -3.37
C MET A 247 5.20 -9.11 -3.20
N GLY A 248 5.25 -8.19 -4.17
CA GLY A 248 5.98 -6.94 -4.07
C GLY A 248 5.28 -5.93 -3.16
N THR A 249 5.73 -4.68 -3.14
CA THR A 249 5.17 -3.66 -2.22
C THR A 249 3.70 -3.35 -2.52
N ALA A 250 3.27 -3.36 -3.78
CA ALA A 250 1.87 -3.12 -4.14
C ALA A 250 0.93 -4.17 -3.53
N SER A 251 1.14 -5.47 -3.82
CA SER A 251 0.34 -6.55 -3.23
C SER A 251 0.45 -6.61 -1.71
N THR A 252 1.65 -6.38 -1.17
CA THR A 252 1.86 -6.30 0.28
C THR A 252 0.99 -5.20 0.89
N MET A 253 1.10 -3.95 0.43
CA MET A 253 0.38 -2.84 1.06
C MET A 253 -1.14 -2.95 0.94
N ASN A 254 -1.66 -3.50 -0.18
CA ASN A 254 -3.09 -3.79 -0.30
C ASN A 254 -3.53 -4.93 0.63
N SER A 255 -2.73 -6.00 0.78
CA SER A 255 -2.98 -7.07 1.76
C SER A 255 -2.93 -6.57 3.20
N LEU A 256 -2.01 -5.65 3.50
CA LEU A 256 -1.89 -5.04 4.83
C LEU A 256 -3.03 -4.04 5.13
N ALA A 257 -3.54 -3.32 4.13
CA ALA A 257 -4.75 -2.50 4.30
C ALA A 257 -5.97 -3.36 4.70
N GLU A 258 -6.08 -4.58 4.14
CA GLU A 258 -7.10 -5.55 4.53
C GLU A 258 -6.83 -6.14 5.92
N ALA A 259 -5.58 -6.49 6.24
CA ALA A 259 -5.20 -7.00 7.56
C ALA A 259 -5.36 -5.97 8.69
N LEU A 260 -5.22 -4.68 8.38
CA LEU A 260 -5.56 -3.56 9.27
C LEU A 260 -7.06 -3.37 9.46
N GLY A 261 -7.90 -4.02 8.64
CA GLY A 261 -9.35 -3.86 8.67
C GLY A 261 -9.89 -2.71 7.81
N MET A 262 -9.07 -2.04 7.00
CA MET A 262 -9.45 -0.86 6.21
C MET A 262 -10.05 -1.20 4.83
N SER A 263 -10.10 -2.47 4.42
CA SER A 263 -10.77 -2.98 3.21
C SER A 263 -11.82 -4.03 3.56
N LEU A 264 -12.78 -4.26 2.66
CA LEU A 264 -13.66 -5.42 2.75
C LEU A 264 -12.85 -6.72 2.66
N PRO A 265 -13.25 -7.79 3.36
CA PRO A 265 -12.55 -9.08 3.32
C PRO A 265 -12.43 -9.64 1.90
N GLY A 266 -11.23 -10.11 1.55
CA GLY A 266 -10.91 -10.66 0.22
C GLY A 266 -10.60 -9.61 -0.85
N CYS A 267 -10.77 -8.32 -0.56
CA CYS A 267 -10.59 -7.23 -1.52
C CYS A 267 -9.17 -7.21 -2.13
N ALA A 268 -8.13 -7.40 -1.34
CA ALA A 268 -6.75 -7.19 -1.80
C ALA A 268 -6.35 -8.16 -2.92
N ALA A 269 -6.74 -9.43 -2.82
CA ALA A 269 -6.24 -10.50 -3.69
C ALA A 269 -7.00 -10.67 -5.00
N ILE A 270 -8.22 -10.15 -5.16
CA ILE A 270 -9.01 -10.30 -6.40
C ILE A 270 -8.22 -9.71 -7.58
N PRO A 271 -7.92 -10.46 -8.66
CA PRO A 271 -7.25 -9.90 -9.82
C PRO A 271 -8.05 -8.76 -10.48
N ALA A 272 -7.33 -7.75 -10.98
CA ALA A 272 -7.94 -6.55 -11.55
C ALA A 272 -8.97 -6.81 -12.66
N PRO A 273 -8.75 -7.75 -13.61
CA PRO A 273 -9.72 -8.03 -14.69
C PRO A 273 -10.90 -8.92 -14.28
N TYR A 274 -10.92 -9.48 -13.07
CA TYR A 274 -11.99 -10.38 -12.65
C TYR A 274 -13.30 -9.61 -12.40
N ARG A 275 -14.44 -10.24 -12.71
CA ARG A 275 -15.78 -9.65 -12.48
C ARG A 275 -16.02 -9.30 -11.02
N GLU A 276 -15.46 -10.10 -10.10
CA GLU A 276 -15.54 -9.92 -8.64
C GLU A 276 -14.92 -8.58 -8.21
N ARG A 277 -13.96 -8.06 -8.98
CA ARG A 277 -13.39 -6.72 -8.74
C ARG A 277 -14.44 -5.62 -8.90
N GLY A 278 -15.31 -5.72 -9.91
CA GLY A 278 -16.44 -4.78 -10.08
C GLY A 278 -17.52 -4.94 -9.01
N GLN A 279 -17.75 -6.17 -8.53
CA GLN A 279 -18.71 -6.46 -7.46
C GLN A 279 -18.28 -5.82 -6.13
N ILE A 280 -17.02 -6.08 -5.70
CA ILE A 280 -16.51 -5.51 -4.46
C ILE A 280 -16.36 -3.98 -4.51
N ALA A 281 -16.17 -3.40 -5.70
CA ALA A 281 -16.20 -1.95 -5.88
C ALA A 281 -17.60 -1.37 -5.60
N TYR A 282 -18.65 -2.02 -6.07
CA TYR A 282 -20.03 -1.66 -5.76
C TYR A 282 -20.32 -1.81 -4.26
N GLU A 283 -19.95 -2.93 -3.65
CA GLU A 283 -20.11 -3.19 -2.21
C GLU A 283 -19.36 -2.18 -1.34
N THR A 284 -18.15 -1.80 -1.75
CA THR A 284 -17.36 -0.74 -1.09
C THR A 284 -18.10 0.60 -1.13
N GLY A 285 -18.71 0.93 -2.28
CA GLY A 285 -19.54 2.12 -2.42
C GLY A 285 -20.80 2.11 -1.56
N THR A 286 -21.45 0.96 -1.39
CA THR A 286 -22.58 0.80 -0.47
C THR A 286 -22.11 0.94 0.97
N ARG A 287 -21.04 0.26 1.35
CA ARG A 287 -20.56 0.19 2.73
C ARG A 287 -20.09 1.54 3.29
N ILE A 288 -19.44 2.38 2.50
CA ILE A 288 -19.00 3.70 3.00
C ILE A 288 -20.19 4.60 3.44
N VAL A 289 -21.34 4.48 2.78
CA VAL A 289 -22.54 5.24 3.18
C VAL A 289 -23.04 4.79 4.55
N GLU A 290 -23.04 3.48 4.80
CA GLU A 290 -23.38 2.91 6.11
C GLU A 290 -22.37 3.36 7.18
N MET A 291 -21.06 3.31 6.90
CA MET A 291 -20.01 3.76 7.83
C MET A 291 -20.19 5.22 8.26
N VAL A 292 -20.66 6.10 7.36
CA VAL A 292 -20.96 7.49 7.71
C VAL A 292 -22.07 7.57 8.74
N TRP A 293 -23.14 6.78 8.59
CA TRP A 293 -24.24 6.76 9.56
C TRP A 293 -23.87 6.11 10.90
N GLU A 294 -22.93 5.17 10.87
CA GLU A 294 -22.36 4.52 12.05
C GLU A 294 -21.29 5.39 12.73
N ASP A 295 -20.82 6.45 12.11
CA ASP A 295 -19.64 7.25 12.48
C ASP A 295 -18.37 6.39 12.66
N LEU A 296 -18.24 5.32 11.86
CA LEU A 296 -17.10 4.41 11.92
C LEU A 296 -15.88 5.01 11.19
N LYS A 297 -14.85 5.34 11.96
CA LYS A 297 -13.67 6.11 11.52
C LYS A 297 -12.37 5.30 11.56
N PRO A 298 -11.32 5.76 10.89
CA PRO A 298 -10.00 5.14 10.97
C PRO A 298 -9.49 4.93 12.40
N SER A 299 -9.76 5.84 13.34
CA SER A 299 -9.36 5.71 14.75
C SER A 299 -10.01 4.54 15.49
N ASP A 300 -11.18 4.07 15.02
CA ASP A 300 -11.87 2.93 15.62
C ASP A 300 -11.30 1.59 15.12
N ILE A 301 -10.59 1.62 13.99
CA ILE A 301 -10.07 0.46 13.27
C ILE A 301 -8.54 0.34 13.43
N LEU A 302 -7.81 1.43 13.25
CA LEU A 302 -6.36 1.47 13.28
C LEU A 302 -5.83 1.53 14.72
N THR A 303 -6.14 0.49 15.50
CA THR A 303 -5.68 0.33 16.89
C THR A 303 -4.31 -0.36 16.94
N ARG A 304 -3.68 -0.37 18.11
CA ARG A 304 -2.40 -1.08 18.33
C ARG A 304 -2.51 -2.54 17.90
N GLU A 305 -3.59 -3.22 18.25
CA GLU A 305 -3.84 -4.62 17.91
C GLU A 305 -3.96 -4.83 16.39
N ALA A 306 -4.56 -3.88 15.67
CA ALA A 306 -4.62 -3.93 14.20
C ALA A 306 -3.23 -3.84 13.57
N PHE A 307 -2.34 -2.99 14.11
CA PHE A 307 -0.95 -2.90 13.67
C PHE A 307 -0.14 -4.16 13.99
N GLU A 308 -0.35 -4.78 15.13
CA GLU A 308 0.28 -6.06 15.47
C GLU A 308 -0.18 -7.18 14.54
N ASN A 309 -1.49 -7.26 14.22
CA ASN A 309 -2.03 -8.15 13.19
C ASN A 309 -1.36 -7.92 11.84
N CYS A 310 -1.21 -6.66 11.45
CA CYS A 310 -0.58 -6.25 10.20
C CYS A 310 0.88 -6.76 10.10
N ILE A 311 1.68 -6.64 11.17
CA ILE A 311 3.06 -7.14 11.22
C ILE A 311 3.10 -8.66 11.06
N VAL A 312 2.25 -9.39 11.79
CA VAL A 312 2.15 -10.85 11.71
C VAL A 312 1.78 -11.31 10.31
N VAL A 313 0.77 -10.68 9.70
CA VAL A 313 0.34 -10.98 8.32
C VAL A 313 1.46 -10.69 7.33
N ASN A 314 2.18 -9.57 7.48
CA ASN A 314 3.31 -9.24 6.60
C ASN A 314 4.37 -10.36 6.56
N SER A 315 4.71 -10.93 7.71
CA SER A 315 5.68 -12.03 7.79
C SER A 315 5.12 -13.29 7.13
N ALA A 316 3.88 -13.65 7.43
CA ALA A 316 3.23 -14.86 6.90
C ALA A 316 3.07 -14.84 5.37
N ILE A 317 2.86 -13.67 4.76
CA ILE A 317 2.76 -13.52 3.30
C ILE A 317 4.12 -13.31 2.60
N GLY A 318 5.23 -13.22 3.36
CA GLY A 318 6.52 -12.85 2.81
C GLY A 318 6.53 -11.42 2.24
N GLY A 319 5.90 -10.49 2.95
CA GLY A 319 5.67 -9.11 2.50
C GLY A 319 6.94 -8.29 2.32
N SER A 320 6.78 -7.13 1.73
CA SER A 320 7.85 -6.22 1.32
C SER A 320 8.61 -5.61 2.50
N THR A 321 9.91 -5.41 2.34
CA THR A 321 10.76 -4.62 3.24
C THR A 321 10.42 -3.13 3.27
N ASN A 322 9.56 -2.66 2.37
CA ASN A 322 9.01 -1.30 2.40
C ASN A 322 7.85 -1.16 3.40
N ALA A 323 7.23 -2.27 3.82
CA ALA A 323 6.07 -2.25 4.72
C ALA A 323 6.38 -1.55 6.06
N PRO A 324 7.50 -1.78 6.75
CA PRO A 324 7.82 -1.07 8.00
C PRO A 324 7.81 0.44 7.84
N ILE A 325 8.37 0.98 6.75
CA ILE A 325 8.38 2.42 6.49
C ILE A 325 6.94 2.97 6.38
N HIS A 326 6.07 2.26 5.65
CA HIS A 326 4.73 2.76 5.36
C HIS A 326 3.76 2.57 6.52
N ILE A 327 3.85 1.45 7.22
CA ILE A 327 2.98 1.14 8.37
C ILE A 327 3.38 1.96 9.59
N ASN A 328 4.69 2.17 9.85
CA ASN A 328 5.13 3.08 10.92
C ASN A 328 4.70 4.53 10.63
N ALA A 329 4.73 4.96 9.35
CA ALA A 329 4.19 6.25 8.96
C ALA A 329 2.69 6.37 9.28
N LEU A 330 1.90 5.36 8.89
CA LEU A 330 0.46 5.32 9.16
C LEU A 330 0.16 5.36 10.67
N ALA A 331 0.88 4.56 11.46
CA ALA A 331 0.74 4.53 12.92
C ALA A 331 0.97 5.91 13.55
N ARG A 332 2.00 6.64 13.11
CA ARG A 332 2.28 8.01 13.57
C ARG A 332 1.19 9.00 13.19
N HIS A 333 0.56 8.86 12.02
CA HIS A 333 -0.51 9.73 11.56
C HIS A 333 -1.85 9.49 12.27
N ILE A 334 -2.06 8.32 12.88
CA ILE A 334 -3.24 8.03 13.73
C ILE A 334 -2.92 8.15 15.22
N GLY A 335 -1.66 8.37 15.60
CA GLY A 335 -1.24 8.52 17.00
C GLY A 335 -1.01 7.21 17.74
N VAL A 336 -0.79 6.12 17.03
CA VAL A 336 -0.41 4.82 17.61
C VAL A 336 1.11 4.70 17.66
N GLU A 337 1.65 4.38 18.83
CA GLU A 337 3.08 4.10 18.98
C GLU A 337 3.41 2.77 18.30
N LEU A 338 4.32 2.81 17.33
CA LEU A 338 4.86 1.67 16.62
C LEU A 338 6.32 1.92 16.29
N SER A 339 7.20 0.99 16.66
CA SER A 339 8.64 1.09 16.44
C SER A 339 9.14 0.05 15.44
N ILE A 340 10.38 0.21 14.99
CA ILE A 340 11.02 -0.79 14.14
C ILE A 340 11.24 -2.11 14.90
N ASP A 341 11.37 -2.07 16.23
CA ASP A 341 11.54 -3.26 17.07
C ASP A 341 10.28 -4.13 17.13
N ASP A 342 9.11 -3.51 16.99
CA ASP A 342 7.85 -4.26 16.95
C ASP A 342 7.80 -5.23 15.76
N TRP A 343 8.45 -4.89 14.64
CA TRP A 343 8.54 -5.75 13.47
C TRP A 343 9.33 -7.03 13.73
N GLN A 344 10.37 -6.97 14.54
CA GLN A 344 11.07 -8.16 15.00
C GLN A 344 10.28 -8.89 16.08
N LYS A 345 9.78 -8.16 17.07
CA LYS A 345 9.08 -8.72 18.24
C LYS A 345 7.85 -9.54 17.87
N TYR A 346 7.02 -9.05 16.96
CA TYR A 346 5.74 -9.68 16.59
C TYR A 346 5.83 -10.51 15.30
N GLY A 347 6.83 -10.21 14.44
CA GLY A 347 6.90 -10.77 13.11
C GLY A 347 8.02 -11.78 12.88
N HIS A 348 9.15 -11.74 13.61
CA HIS A 348 10.31 -12.54 13.28
C HIS A 348 10.04 -14.05 13.32
N ASP A 349 9.40 -14.53 14.37
CA ASP A 349 9.06 -15.95 14.60
C ASP A 349 7.81 -16.43 13.83
N VAL A 350 7.22 -15.58 13.01
CA VAL A 350 6.09 -15.98 12.16
C VAL A 350 6.62 -16.67 10.90
N PRO A 351 6.11 -17.88 10.58
CA PRO A 351 6.56 -18.61 9.41
C PRO A 351 6.01 -18.04 8.11
N LEU A 352 6.72 -18.26 7.00
CA LEU A 352 6.23 -17.98 5.65
C LEU A 352 5.18 -19.02 5.26
N LEU A 353 3.94 -18.57 5.04
CA LEU A 353 2.81 -19.41 4.65
C LEU A 353 2.48 -19.29 3.15
N VAL A 354 2.73 -18.15 2.53
CA VAL A 354 2.31 -17.89 1.16
C VAL A 354 3.45 -18.16 0.18
N ASN A 355 3.24 -19.14 -0.70
CA ASN A 355 4.16 -19.59 -1.74
C ASN A 355 4.07 -18.70 -2.98
N MET A 356 4.37 -17.42 -2.84
CA MET A 356 4.26 -16.41 -3.90
C MET A 356 5.59 -15.71 -4.13
N GLN A 357 5.94 -15.44 -5.39
CA GLN A 357 7.16 -14.71 -5.74
C GLN A 357 7.22 -13.35 -5.03
N PRO A 358 8.39 -12.86 -4.56
CA PRO A 358 9.74 -13.41 -4.78
C PRO A 358 10.17 -14.53 -3.81
N ALA A 359 9.47 -14.72 -2.68
CA ALA A 359 9.86 -15.71 -1.66
C ALA A 359 9.37 -17.13 -1.97
N GLY A 360 8.52 -17.31 -2.97
CA GLY A 360 7.93 -18.56 -3.41
C GLY A 360 7.80 -18.68 -4.93
N PHE A 361 6.81 -19.47 -5.38
CA PHE A 361 6.69 -19.88 -6.78
C PHE A 361 5.49 -19.27 -7.52
N TYR A 362 4.34 -19.13 -6.87
CA TYR A 362 3.08 -18.70 -7.48
C TYR A 362 2.97 -17.18 -7.66
N LEU A 363 1.86 -16.72 -8.25
CA LEU A 363 1.52 -15.33 -8.50
C LEU A 363 0.14 -14.98 -7.89
N GLY A 364 -0.38 -13.80 -8.19
CA GLY A 364 -1.59 -13.25 -7.57
C GLY A 364 -2.86 -14.05 -7.83
N GLU A 365 -3.01 -14.67 -9.00
CA GLU A 365 -4.23 -15.44 -9.32
C GLU A 365 -4.37 -16.68 -8.44
N GLU A 366 -3.27 -17.44 -8.25
CA GLU A 366 -3.31 -18.60 -7.38
C GLU A 366 -3.55 -18.19 -5.92
N TYR A 367 -2.91 -17.11 -5.46
CA TYR A 367 -3.14 -16.58 -4.12
C TYR A 367 -4.61 -16.21 -3.88
N HIS A 368 -5.26 -15.57 -4.85
CA HIS A 368 -6.70 -15.29 -4.79
C HIS A 368 -7.52 -16.58 -4.68
N ARG A 369 -7.26 -17.57 -5.56
CA ARG A 369 -7.98 -18.85 -5.57
C ARG A 369 -7.80 -19.66 -4.31
N ALA A 370 -6.65 -19.55 -3.65
CA ALA A 370 -6.37 -20.19 -2.35
C ALA A 370 -7.04 -19.46 -1.17
N GLY A 371 -7.76 -18.36 -1.41
CA GLY A 371 -8.51 -17.61 -0.41
C GLY A 371 -7.86 -16.32 0.09
N GLY A 372 -6.69 -15.94 -0.43
CA GLY A 372 -6.07 -14.63 -0.18
C GLY A 372 -5.82 -14.32 1.28
N VAL A 373 -5.94 -13.05 1.65
CA VAL A 373 -5.70 -12.55 3.01
C VAL A 373 -6.58 -13.23 4.06
N PRO A 374 -7.89 -13.46 3.83
CA PRO A 374 -8.75 -14.14 4.81
C PRO A 374 -8.27 -15.55 5.16
N ALA A 375 -7.79 -16.34 4.18
CA ALA A 375 -7.26 -17.68 4.43
C ALA A 375 -5.98 -17.65 5.28
N VAL A 376 -5.08 -16.71 5.02
CA VAL A 376 -3.86 -16.50 5.82
C VAL A 376 -4.23 -16.12 7.25
N ILE A 377 -5.12 -15.13 7.43
CA ILE A 377 -5.56 -14.70 8.76
C ILE A 377 -6.28 -15.85 9.49
N GLY A 378 -7.11 -16.61 8.79
CA GLY A 378 -7.78 -17.78 9.34
C GLY A 378 -6.79 -18.82 9.89
N GLU A 379 -5.68 -19.07 9.16
CA GLU A 379 -4.62 -19.98 9.63
C GLU A 379 -3.89 -19.40 10.84
N LEU A 380 -3.48 -18.16 10.80
CA LEU A 380 -2.84 -17.46 11.91
C LEU A 380 -3.74 -17.40 13.17
N MET A 381 -5.06 -17.27 12.99
CA MET A 381 -6.04 -17.31 14.09
C MET A 381 -6.12 -18.68 14.77
N ARG A 382 -5.99 -19.78 14.02
CA ARG A 382 -5.95 -21.15 14.58
C ARG A 382 -4.75 -21.33 15.51
N HIS A 383 -3.65 -20.64 15.21
CA HIS A 383 -2.40 -20.65 15.98
C HIS A 383 -2.27 -19.49 16.97
N LYS A 384 -3.37 -18.75 17.24
CA LYS A 384 -3.45 -17.66 18.24
C LYS A 384 -2.48 -16.50 17.97
N ARG A 385 -2.17 -16.23 16.70
CA ARG A 385 -1.26 -15.15 16.27
C ARG A 385 -1.97 -13.84 15.95
N ILE A 386 -3.31 -13.79 15.98
CA ILE A 386 -4.14 -12.66 15.57
C ILE A 386 -5.02 -12.16 16.71
N HIS A 387 -5.08 -10.86 16.89
CA HIS A 387 -6.05 -10.17 17.73
C HIS A 387 -7.43 -10.18 17.06
N LYS A 388 -8.25 -11.17 17.41
CA LYS A 388 -9.55 -11.46 16.78
C LYS A 388 -10.58 -10.34 16.94
N LYS A 389 -10.43 -9.50 17.98
CA LYS A 389 -11.39 -8.44 18.32
C LYS A 389 -11.15 -7.13 17.56
N ALA A 390 -10.04 -7.03 16.80
CA ALA A 390 -9.76 -5.84 16.00
C ALA A 390 -10.95 -5.55 15.06
N MET A 391 -11.43 -4.30 15.08
CA MET A 391 -12.57 -3.83 14.28
C MET A 391 -12.17 -3.69 12.81
N THR A 392 -13.13 -3.83 11.90
CA THR A 392 -12.93 -3.63 10.47
C THR A 392 -14.03 -2.77 9.85
N VAL A 393 -13.78 -2.26 8.64
CA VAL A 393 -14.70 -1.35 7.92
C VAL A 393 -16.12 -1.89 7.73
N ASN A 394 -16.33 -3.21 7.75
CA ASN A 394 -17.69 -3.77 7.61
C ASN A 394 -18.47 -3.85 8.92
N GLY A 395 -17.97 -3.23 10.01
CA GLY A 395 -18.61 -3.23 11.32
C GLY A 395 -18.50 -4.55 12.07
N ARG A 396 -17.69 -5.48 11.58
CA ARG A 396 -17.41 -6.79 12.19
C ARG A 396 -15.97 -6.86 12.66
N THR A 397 -15.71 -7.78 13.59
CA THR A 397 -14.33 -8.04 14.02
C THR A 397 -13.54 -8.84 12.98
N MET A 398 -12.22 -8.75 13.03
CA MET A 398 -11.32 -9.57 12.22
C MET A 398 -11.61 -11.08 12.40
N GLY A 399 -11.90 -11.47 13.65
CA GLY A 399 -12.28 -12.85 13.97
C GLY A 399 -13.58 -13.30 13.32
N ASP A 400 -14.57 -12.44 13.24
CA ASP A 400 -15.85 -12.76 12.59
C ASP A 400 -15.71 -12.87 11.07
N ASN A 401 -14.90 -12.00 10.46
CA ASN A 401 -14.66 -11.99 9.02
C ASN A 401 -13.89 -13.21 8.54
N CYS A 402 -12.96 -13.73 9.34
CA CYS A 402 -12.09 -14.84 8.94
C CYS A 402 -12.42 -16.18 9.63
N ARG A 403 -13.55 -16.27 10.36
CA ARG A 403 -13.97 -17.51 11.05
C ARG A 403 -14.10 -18.70 10.10
N ASP A 404 -14.77 -18.46 8.98
CA ASP A 404 -15.11 -19.48 7.97
C ASP A 404 -14.21 -19.38 6.74
N ALA A 405 -13.04 -18.72 6.87
CA ALA A 405 -12.08 -18.60 5.79
C ALA A 405 -11.57 -19.96 5.32
N PRO A 406 -11.26 -20.11 4.02
CA PRO A 406 -10.69 -21.35 3.49
C PRO A 406 -9.49 -21.82 4.32
N LYS A 407 -9.38 -23.13 4.47
CA LYS A 407 -8.16 -23.72 5.07
C LYS A 407 -7.02 -23.66 4.04
N PRO A 408 -5.75 -23.61 4.51
CA PRO A 408 -4.61 -23.75 3.62
C PRO A 408 -4.72 -24.95 2.71
N ASP A 409 -4.40 -24.80 1.43
CA ASP A 409 -4.39 -25.88 0.43
C ASP A 409 -3.10 -26.72 0.48
N GLY A 410 -2.07 -26.24 1.18
CA GLY A 410 -0.78 -26.91 1.32
C GLY A 410 0.15 -26.73 0.12
N ASP A 411 -0.22 -25.88 -0.84
CA ASP A 411 0.53 -25.62 -2.07
C ASP A 411 0.78 -24.10 -2.25
N VAL A 412 -0.27 -23.32 -2.36
CA VAL A 412 -0.19 -21.84 -2.46
C VAL A 412 -0.18 -21.21 -1.07
N ILE A 413 -1.07 -21.65 -0.18
CA ILE A 413 -1.07 -21.26 1.23
C ILE A 413 -0.76 -22.50 2.07
N TRP A 414 0.35 -22.47 2.78
CA TRP A 414 0.86 -23.57 3.57
C TRP A 414 0.32 -23.53 5.00
N ASN A 415 0.27 -24.71 5.63
CA ASN A 415 -0.12 -24.84 7.03
C ASN A 415 0.97 -24.28 7.96
N TYR A 416 0.56 -23.67 9.06
CA TYR A 416 1.46 -23.07 10.05
C TYR A 416 2.49 -24.06 10.61
N ASP A 417 2.07 -25.32 10.86
CA ASP A 417 2.94 -26.38 11.41
C ASP A 417 3.89 -26.99 10.36
N LYS A 418 3.66 -26.72 9.07
CA LYS A 418 4.53 -27.16 7.97
C LYS A 418 4.70 -26.02 6.96
N PRO A 419 5.38 -24.93 7.35
CA PRO A 419 5.50 -23.76 6.50
C PRO A 419 6.59 -23.91 5.44
N LEU A 420 6.61 -22.97 4.49
CA LEU A 420 7.70 -22.88 3.50
C LEU A 420 9.04 -22.53 4.15
N VAL A 421 9.04 -21.58 5.08
CA VAL A 421 10.22 -21.11 5.81
C VAL A 421 9.81 -20.80 7.24
N GLN A 422 10.59 -21.23 8.21
CA GLN A 422 10.45 -20.83 9.61
C GLN A 422 11.10 -19.45 9.81
N ASP A 423 10.67 -18.72 10.84
CA ASP A 423 11.24 -17.43 11.24
C ASP A 423 11.39 -16.46 10.04
N ALA A 424 10.26 -16.18 9.38
CA ALA A 424 10.23 -15.55 8.06
C ALA A 424 10.09 -14.02 8.08
N GLY A 425 10.06 -13.41 9.27
CA GLY A 425 9.91 -11.96 9.41
C GLY A 425 11.19 -11.16 9.20
N PHE A 426 11.34 -10.10 9.98
CA PHE A 426 12.51 -9.23 9.91
C PHE A 426 13.41 -9.40 11.12
N ILE A 427 14.73 -9.33 10.89
CA ILE A 427 15.74 -9.10 11.92
C ILE A 427 16.10 -7.62 11.89
N VAL A 428 16.19 -6.99 13.06
CA VAL A 428 16.70 -5.63 13.23
C VAL A 428 18.15 -5.70 13.65
N LEU A 429 19.03 -5.06 12.87
CA LEU A 429 20.46 -5.00 13.14
C LEU A 429 20.84 -3.61 13.64
N ARG A 430 21.85 -3.56 14.53
CA ARG A 430 22.39 -2.34 15.15
C ARG A 430 23.90 -2.40 15.24
N GLY A 431 24.54 -1.24 15.39
CA GLY A 431 26.00 -1.18 15.58
C GLY A 431 26.59 0.18 15.23
N ASN A 432 27.88 0.20 14.98
CA ASN A 432 28.55 1.46 14.60
C ASN A 432 28.27 1.88 13.14
N LEU A 433 27.63 1.02 12.33
CA LEU A 433 27.16 1.32 10.98
C LEU A 433 25.83 2.10 10.99
N PHE A 434 24.92 1.79 11.92
CA PHE A 434 23.60 2.38 12.04
C PHE A 434 22.96 2.04 13.40
N ASP A 435 22.01 2.85 13.82
CA ASP A 435 21.21 2.59 15.03
C ASP A 435 20.15 1.51 14.77
N SER A 436 19.68 1.42 13.54
CA SER A 436 18.83 0.32 13.09
C SER A 436 18.90 0.13 11.57
N ALA A 437 18.83 -1.13 11.13
CA ALA A 437 18.55 -1.55 9.77
C ALA A 437 17.76 -2.87 9.82
N ILE A 438 17.12 -3.26 8.73
CA ILE A 438 16.34 -4.49 8.69
C ILE A 438 16.86 -5.47 7.65
N MET A 439 16.71 -6.77 7.94
CA MET A 439 16.95 -7.86 7.00
C MET A 439 15.72 -8.76 6.96
N LYS A 440 15.22 -9.06 5.76
CA LYS A 440 14.12 -10.00 5.54
C LYS A 440 14.67 -11.42 5.47
N THR A 441 14.21 -12.30 6.37
CA THR A 441 14.75 -13.67 6.47
C THR A 441 14.12 -14.64 5.49
N SER A 442 12.87 -14.43 5.07
CA SER A 442 12.13 -15.31 4.14
C SER A 442 12.73 -15.41 2.73
N VAL A 443 13.65 -14.53 2.36
CA VAL A 443 14.35 -14.55 1.05
C VAL A 443 15.81 -15.00 1.14
N ILE A 444 16.27 -15.45 2.30
CA ILE A 444 17.60 -16.02 2.44
C ILE A 444 17.63 -17.38 1.73
N SER A 445 18.24 -17.42 0.54
CA SER A 445 18.37 -18.64 -0.24
C SER A 445 19.28 -19.66 0.44
N LYS A 446 19.12 -20.93 0.07
CA LYS A 446 20.03 -22.00 0.55
C LYS A 446 21.50 -21.68 0.19
N GLU A 447 21.75 -21.20 -1.04
CA GLU A 447 23.09 -20.84 -1.51
C GLU A 447 23.72 -19.72 -0.66
N PHE A 448 22.94 -18.64 -0.36
CA PHE A 448 23.42 -17.57 0.50
C PHE A 448 23.71 -18.06 1.92
N ARG A 449 22.83 -18.92 2.46
CA ARG A 449 23.02 -19.52 3.79
C ARG A 449 24.27 -20.38 3.84
N ASP A 450 24.44 -21.27 2.86
CA ASP A 450 25.61 -22.18 2.81
C ASP A 450 26.93 -21.39 2.71
N ARG A 451 26.94 -20.28 1.95
CA ARG A 451 28.16 -19.47 1.72
C ARG A 451 28.49 -18.56 2.91
N TYR A 452 27.51 -17.89 3.50
CA TYR A 452 27.78 -16.82 4.47
C TYR A 452 27.33 -17.14 5.90
N LEU A 453 26.39 -18.04 6.13
CA LEU A 453 25.74 -18.24 7.41
C LEU A 453 25.96 -19.63 8.03
N SER A 454 26.66 -20.53 7.36
CA SER A 454 26.81 -21.93 7.78
C SER A 454 28.19 -22.26 8.36
N ASN A 455 28.99 -21.27 8.75
CA ASN A 455 30.27 -21.50 9.41
C ASN A 455 30.04 -22.20 10.77
N PRO A 456 30.52 -23.43 10.99
CA PRO A 456 30.25 -24.17 12.24
C PRO A 456 30.80 -23.49 13.51
N LYS A 457 31.85 -22.67 13.37
CA LYS A 457 32.48 -21.96 14.49
C LYS A 457 31.77 -20.63 14.80
N ASP A 458 30.99 -20.10 13.86
CA ASP A 458 30.36 -18.80 13.96
C ASP A 458 29.08 -18.79 13.08
N PRO A 459 28.08 -19.61 13.42
CA PRO A 459 26.86 -19.74 12.61
C PRO A 459 26.04 -18.45 12.61
N ASN A 460 25.38 -18.14 11.47
CA ASN A 460 24.61 -16.91 11.24
C ASN A 460 25.42 -15.61 11.39
N ALA A 461 26.75 -15.67 11.26
CA ALA A 461 27.60 -14.49 11.26
C ALA A 461 28.65 -14.59 10.15
N PHE A 462 29.06 -13.46 9.61
CA PHE A 462 30.10 -13.37 8.59
C PHE A 462 30.84 -12.04 8.66
N GLU A 463 32.03 -12.04 8.09
CA GLU A 463 32.85 -10.85 7.89
C GLU A 463 33.17 -10.70 6.40
N GLY A 464 33.28 -9.44 5.94
CA GLY A 464 33.61 -9.16 4.57
C GLY A 464 34.23 -7.78 4.40
N ARG A 465 34.97 -7.65 3.31
CA ARG A 465 35.56 -6.39 2.89
C ARG A 465 34.52 -5.49 2.25
N ALA A 466 34.37 -4.27 2.74
CA ALA A 466 33.41 -3.31 2.22
C ALA A 466 33.84 -2.79 0.83
N ILE A 467 32.89 -2.76 -0.09
CA ILE A 467 32.94 -2.02 -1.35
C ILE A 467 31.83 -0.96 -1.29
N VAL A 468 32.19 0.31 -1.31
CA VAL A 468 31.26 1.41 -1.06
C VAL A 468 30.96 2.17 -2.35
N PHE A 469 29.67 2.34 -2.64
CA PHE A 469 29.14 3.12 -3.76
C PHE A 469 28.39 4.34 -3.23
N GLU A 470 28.62 5.49 -3.91
CA GLU A 470 28.03 6.80 -3.56
C GLU A 470 26.75 7.04 -4.37
N GLY A 471 25.74 6.21 -4.15
CA GLY A 471 24.45 6.28 -4.84
C GLY A 471 24.33 5.29 -6.01
N PRO A 472 23.13 5.28 -6.68
CA PRO A 472 22.82 4.30 -7.72
C PRO A 472 23.67 4.49 -8.99
N GLU A 473 23.96 5.72 -9.36
CA GLU A 473 24.74 6.04 -10.55
C GLU A 473 26.19 5.55 -10.40
N ASP A 474 26.81 5.78 -9.25
CA ASP A 474 28.16 5.30 -8.96
C ASP A 474 28.22 3.77 -8.95
N TYR A 475 27.21 3.11 -8.35
CA TYR A 475 27.10 1.65 -8.41
C TYR A 475 27.07 1.14 -9.85
N HIS A 476 26.19 1.68 -10.69
CA HIS A 476 26.05 1.24 -12.08
C HIS A 476 27.31 1.45 -12.92
N HIS A 477 28.05 2.53 -12.65
CA HIS A 477 29.27 2.82 -13.40
C HIS A 477 30.47 1.96 -12.96
N ARG A 478 30.55 1.58 -11.69
CA ARG A 478 31.75 0.99 -11.11
C ARG A 478 31.63 -0.48 -10.69
N ILE A 479 30.46 -1.09 -10.75
CA ILE A 479 30.28 -2.47 -10.27
C ILE A 479 31.20 -3.47 -11.01
N ASP A 480 31.45 -3.25 -12.28
CA ASP A 480 32.34 -4.09 -13.10
C ASP A 480 33.80 -3.56 -13.22
N ASP A 481 34.20 -2.55 -12.42
CA ASP A 481 35.55 -2.01 -12.39
C ASP A 481 36.52 -3.03 -11.74
N PRO A 482 37.48 -3.60 -12.51
CA PRO A 482 38.42 -4.59 -11.97
C PRO A 482 39.29 -4.06 -10.82
N SER A 483 39.49 -2.74 -10.72
CA SER A 483 40.33 -2.14 -9.66
C SER A 483 39.72 -2.28 -8.28
N LEU A 484 38.39 -2.51 -8.18
CA LEU A 484 37.69 -2.77 -6.92
C LEU A 484 38.01 -4.17 -6.36
N ASN A 485 38.51 -5.08 -7.19
CA ASN A 485 38.84 -6.47 -6.82
C ASN A 485 37.66 -7.14 -6.05
N ILE A 486 36.44 -7.06 -6.61
CA ILE A 486 35.26 -7.63 -5.97
C ILE A 486 35.26 -9.15 -6.10
N ASP A 487 35.21 -9.85 -4.99
CA ASP A 487 35.14 -11.31 -4.87
C ASP A 487 33.97 -11.75 -3.98
N GLU A 488 33.83 -13.05 -3.76
CA GLU A 488 32.77 -13.65 -2.92
C GLU A 488 32.84 -13.31 -1.42
N HIS A 489 33.95 -12.71 -0.96
CA HIS A 489 34.14 -12.26 0.44
C HIS A 489 33.86 -10.76 0.63
N CYS A 490 33.38 -10.08 -0.42
CA CYS A 490 33.04 -8.67 -0.34
C CYS A 490 31.60 -8.47 0.12
N ILE A 491 31.37 -7.35 0.79
CA ILE A 491 30.04 -6.83 1.11
C ILE A 491 29.86 -5.55 0.30
N LEU A 492 28.80 -5.48 -0.49
CA LEU A 492 28.48 -4.30 -1.29
C LEU A 492 27.69 -3.29 -0.43
N PHE A 493 28.14 -2.06 -0.43
CA PHE A 493 27.48 -0.97 0.26
C PHE A 493 27.05 0.11 -0.73
N VAL A 494 25.82 0.60 -0.60
CA VAL A 494 25.35 1.82 -1.25
C VAL A 494 24.84 2.79 -0.19
N ARG A 495 25.31 4.03 -0.22
CA ARG A 495 24.98 5.05 0.77
C ARG A 495 24.56 6.36 0.12
N GLY A 496 23.99 7.28 0.93
CA GLY A 496 23.41 8.52 0.43
C GLY A 496 22.15 8.28 -0.41
N VAL A 497 21.49 7.15 -0.20
CA VAL A 497 20.28 6.71 -0.94
C VAL A 497 19.06 6.61 -0.03
N GLY A 498 19.16 7.13 1.20
CA GLY A 498 18.06 7.28 2.14
C GLY A 498 17.13 8.46 1.83
N PRO A 499 16.16 8.76 2.72
CA PRO A 499 15.15 9.80 2.50
C PRO A 499 15.71 11.18 2.13
N ILE A 500 16.79 11.61 2.79
CA ILE A 500 17.43 12.91 2.56
C ILE A 500 18.40 12.84 1.38
N GLY A 501 19.28 11.85 1.37
CA GLY A 501 20.37 11.73 0.39
C GLY A 501 19.86 11.60 -1.03
N TYR A 502 18.97 10.63 -1.28
CA TYR A 502 18.28 10.46 -2.55
C TYR A 502 16.77 10.64 -2.30
N PRO A 503 16.20 11.81 -2.63
CA PRO A 503 14.91 12.21 -2.07
C PRO A 503 13.82 11.14 -2.15
N GLY A 504 13.31 10.72 -0.99
CA GLY A 504 12.33 9.65 -0.83
C GLY A 504 12.93 8.27 -0.53
N GLY A 505 14.24 8.07 -0.73
CA GLY A 505 14.92 6.79 -0.56
C GLY A 505 14.86 5.89 -1.81
N SER A 506 16.00 5.65 -2.44
CA SER A 506 16.12 4.85 -3.67
C SER A 506 15.94 3.35 -3.41
N GLU A 507 15.38 2.60 -4.38
CA GLU A 507 15.28 1.13 -4.37
C GLU A 507 16.50 0.46 -5.03
N VAL A 508 17.69 0.66 -4.48
CA VAL A 508 18.96 0.21 -5.07
C VAL A 508 19.74 -0.79 -4.21
N VAL A 509 19.33 -1.05 -2.97
CA VAL A 509 20.14 -1.88 -2.05
C VAL A 509 20.20 -3.37 -2.44
N ASN A 510 19.46 -3.81 -3.44
CA ASN A 510 19.56 -5.14 -4.04
C ASN A 510 20.56 -5.14 -5.22
N MET A 511 21.82 -4.75 -4.95
CA MET A 511 22.88 -4.69 -5.94
C MET A 511 23.21 -6.06 -6.51
N GLN A 512 23.43 -6.11 -7.83
CA GLN A 512 23.89 -7.31 -8.52
C GLN A 512 25.42 -7.41 -8.40
N PRO A 513 25.98 -8.62 -8.23
CA PRO A 513 27.44 -8.81 -8.32
C PRO A 513 28.01 -8.42 -9.69
N PRO A 514 29.32 -8.19 -9.80
CA PRO A 514 29.97 -8.01 -11.10
C PRO A 514 29.68 -9.16 -12.06
N ALA A 515 29.60 -8.87 -13.36
CA ALA A 515 29.34 -9.87 -14.41
C ALA A 515 30.33 -11.04 -14.37
N ALA A 516 31.57 -10.79 -13.98
CA ALA A 516 32.59 -11.83 -13.81
C ALA A 516 32.27 -12.87 -12.73
N LEU A 517 31.63 -12.44 -11.63
CA LEU A 517 31.18 -13.36 -10.57
C LEU A 517 29.89 -14.10 -10.98
N ILE A 518 28.98 -13.43 -11.66
CA ILE A 518 27.75 -14.06 -12.17
C ILE A 518 28.08 -15.20 -13.13
N LYS A 519 29.01 -15.00 -14.05
CA LYS A 519 29.52 -16.04 -14.97
C LYS A 519 30.15 -17.24 -14.25
N ARG A 520 30.60 -17.06 -13.00
CA ARG A 520 31.11 -18.13 -12.14
C ARG A 520 29.99 -18.76 -11.26
N GLY A 521 28.73 -18.38 -11.42
CA GLY A 521 27.59 -18.87 -10.65
C GLY A 521 27.43 -18.22 -9.29
N ILE A 522 28.08 -17.06 -9.04
CA ILE A 522 27.88 -16.28 -7.81
C ILE A 522 26.84 -15.20 -8.10
N LEU A 523 25.56 -15.52 -7.87
CA LEU A 523 24.43 -14.68 -8.25
C LEU A 523 24.09 -13.60 -7.22
N SER A 524 24.58 -13.71 -5.98
CA SER A 524 24.33 -12.72 -4.94
C SER A 524 25.55 -12.52 -4.03
N LEU A 525 25.76 -11.27 -3.63
CA LEU A 525 26.66 -10.87 -2.55
C LEU A 525 25.84 -10.21 -1.44
N PRO A 526 26.34 -10.18 -0.18
CA PRO A 526 25.71 -9.39 0.86
C PRO A 526 25.67 -7.91 0.46
N CYS A 527 24.47 -7.31 0.52
CA CYS A 527 24.23 -5.90 0.19
C CYS A 527 23.72 -5.15 1.42
N ILE A 528 24.27 -3.97 1.66
CA ILE A 528 23.88 -3.11 2.79
C ILE A 528 23.72 -1.67 2.31
N GLY A 529 22.68 -0.95 2.80
CA GLY A 529 22.51 0.46 2.46
C GLY A 529 21.45 1.20 3.27
N ASP A 530 21.46 2.51 3.15
CA ASP A 530 20.48 3.40 3.78
C ASP A 530 19.23 3.62 2.93
N GLY A 531 19.22 3.11 1.70
CA GLY A 531 18.05 3.08 0.84
C GLY A 531 17.17 1.86 1.05
N ARG A 532 16.22 1.72 0.12
CA ARG A 532 15.25 0.62 0.04
C ARG A 532 15.70 -0.42 -1.01
N GLN A 533 14.97 -1.52 -1.06
CA GLN A 533 14.98 -2.42 -2.22
C GLN A 533 13.57 -2.62 -2.75
N SER A 534 13.45 -3.02 -4.01
CA SER A 534 12.16 -3.42 -4.58
C SER A 534 11.56 -4.58 -3.78
N GLY A 535 10.26 -4.49 -3.48
CA GLY A 535 9.54 -5.59 -2.84
C GLY A 535 9.50 -6.88 -3.67
N THR A 536 9.83 -6.80 -4.97
CA THR A 536 9.91 -7.94 -5.88
C THR A 536 11.30 -8.60 -5.93
N SER A 537 12.27 -8.05 -5.19
CA SER A 537 13.63 -8.61 -5.10
C SER A 537 13.70 -9.77 -4.12
N GLY A 538 14.36 -10.84 -4.51
CA GLY A 538 14.74 -11.99 -3.67
C GLY A 538 16.07 -11.82 -2.93
N SER A 539 16.68 -10.63 -2.94
CA SER A 539 17.97 -10.38 -2.28
C SER A 539 17.80 -10.29 -0.74
N PRO A 540 18.63 -11.00 0.04
CA PRO A 540 18.66 -10.90 1.49
C PRO A 540 19.47 -9.70 1.97
N SER A 541 19.14 -8.49 1.47
CA SER A 541 19.87 -7.26 1.79
C SER A 541 19.55 -6.77 3.20
N ILE A 542 20.51 -6.06 3.82
CA ILE A 542 20.34 -5.26 5.03
C ILE A 542 20.11 -3.81 4.59
N LEU A 543 18.96 -3.25 4.90
CA LEU A 543 18.50 -2.01 4.28
C LEU A 543 17.72 -1.11 5.24
N ASN A 544 17.32 0.08 4.74
CA ASN A 544 16.66 1.11 5.53
C ASN A 544 17.52 1.59 6.72
N ALA A 545 18.84 1.56 6.56
CA ALA A 545 19.76 1.95 7.63
C ALA A 545 19.45 3.37 8.13
N THR A 546 19.32 3.49 9.44
CA THR A 546 18.94 4.72 10.16
C THR A 546 19.89 4.95 11.33
N PRO A 547 20.47 6.15 11.51
CA PRO A 547 20.42 7.28 10.57
C PRO A 547 21.10 6.96 9.23
N GLU A 548 20.55 7.53 8.13
CA GLU A 548 21.17 7.44 6.82
C GLU A 548 22.50 8.21 6.74
N ALA A 549 23.30 7.98 5.71
CA ALA A 549 24.58 8.69 5.54
C ALA A 549 24.40 10.22 5.45
N ALA A 550 23.34 10.69 4.74
CA ALA A 550 23.05 12.11 4.62
C ALA A 550 22.61 12.78 5.95
N ALA A 551 22.27 11.98 6.96
CA ALA A 551 22.04 12.42 8.35
C ALA A 551 23.25 12.09 9.26
N ASP A 552 24.46 12.01 8.69
CA ASP A 552 25.72 11.70 9.38
C ASP A 552 25.70 10.35 10.13
N GLY A 553 24.91 9.37 9.67
CA GLY A 553 24.87 8.00 10.17
C GLY A 553 26.23 7.28 10.03
N GLY A 554 26.34 6.08 10.58
CA GLY A 554 27.59 5.33 10.56
C GLY A 554 28.07 4.94 9.16
N LEU A 555 27.17 4.79 8.17
CA LEU A 555 27.53 4.56 6.78
C LEU A 555 28.34 5.72 6.18
N ALA A 556 28.15 6.96 6.67
CA ALA A 556 28.89 8.13 6.19
C ALA A 556 30.41 8.04 6.43
N ILE A 557 30.85 7.27 7.44
CA ILE A 557 32.27 7.13 7.78
C ILE A 557 32.89 5.82 7.26
N LEU A 558 32.12 4.93 6.63
CA LEU A 558 32.60 3.68 6.04
C LEU A 558 33.48 3.98 4.83
N LYS A 559 34.54 3.19 4.62
CA LYS A 559 35.46 3.30 3.48
C LYS A 559 35.56 1.96 2.77
N THR A 560 35.70 1.99 1.44
CA THR A 560 36.11 0.78 0.68
C THR A 560 37.41 0.22 1.25
N GLY A 561 37.43 -1.08 1.50
CA GLY A 561 38.55 -1.80 2.14
C GLY A 561 38.35 -2.02 3.65
N ASP A 562 37.44 -1.35 4.32
CA ASP A 562 37.15 -1.66 5.72
C ASP A 562 36.60 -3.09 5.86
N MET A 563 36.98 -3.78 6.93
CA MET A 563 36.33 -5.04 7.31
C MET A 563 35.05 -4.76 8.10
N VAL A 564 33.98 -5.46 7.72
CA VAL A 564 32.68 -5.35 8.37
C VAL A 564 32.25 -6.72 8.88
N ARG A 565 31.77 -6.78 10.12
CA ARG A 565 31.18 -7.99 10.73
C ARG A 565 29.68 -7.83 10.88
N ILE A 566 28.96 -8.83 10.39
CA ILE A 566 27.51 -9.00 10.56
C ILE A 566 27.28 -10.25 11.42
N ASP A 567 26.43 -10.12 12.45
CA ASP A 567 26.07 -11.22 13.35
C ASP A 567 24.54 -11.19 13.57
N LEU A 568 23.85 -12.10 12.88
CA LEU A 568 22.38 -12.18 12.91
C LEU A 568 21.85 -12.70 14.26
N ASN A 569 22.65 -13.50 14.99
CA ASN A 569 22.25 -13.98 16.31
C ASN A 569 22.18 -12.84 17.33
N LYS A 570 23.10 -11.88 17.20
CA LYS A 570 23.16 -10.68 18.08
C LYS A 570 22.41 -9.48 17.52
N GLY A 571 21.90 -9.57 16.28
CA GLY A 571 21.35 -8.42 15.58
C GLY A 571 22.37 -7.29 15.44
N SER A 572 23.63 -7.59 15.09
CA SER A 572 24.67 -6.57 15.08
C SER A 572 25.41 -6.44 13.74
N ALA A 573 25.81 -5.19 13.42
CA ALA A 573 26.53 -4.84 12.19
C ALA A 573 27.57 -3.75 12.50
N ASN A 574 28.87 -4.10 12.34
CA ASN A 574 29.95 -3.21 12.79
C ASN A 574 31.09 -3.14 11.78
N ILE A 575 31.60 -1.92 11.55
CA ILE A 575 32.93 -1.71 10.97
C ILE A 575 33.95 -2.13 12.04
N MET A 576 34.90 -2.95 11.65
CA MET A 576 35.93 -3.50 12.54
C MET A 576 37.12 -2.53 12.70
N ILE A 577 36.81 -1.32 13.20
CA ILE A 577 37.78 -0.27 13.49
C ILE A 577 37.70 0.16 14.96
N THR A 578 38.76 0.77 15.47
CA THR A 578 38.78 1.24 16.88
C THR A 578 37.83 2.41 17.12
N ALA A 579 37.38 2.57 18.35
CA ALA A 579 36.56 3.72 18.75
C ALA A 579 37.26 5.07 18.49
N ALA A 580 38.59 5.11 18.60
CA ALA A 580 39.40 6.30 18.28
C ALA A 580 39.30 6.62 16.76
N GLU A 581 39.36 5.62 15.91
CA GLU A 581 39.22 5.78 14.45
C GLU A 581 37.80 6.23 14.07
N VAL A 582 36.75 5.66 14.68
CA VAL A 582 35.37 6.13 14.52
C VAL A 582 35.27 7.62 14.87
N LYS A 583 35.82 8.02 16.03
CA LYS A 583 35.79 9.42 16.47
C LYS A 583 36.55 10.34 15.50
N ARG A 584 37.70 9.90 15.01
CA ARG A 584 38.51 10.64 14.02
C ARG A 584 37.74 10.85 12.72
N ARG A 585 37.18 9.78 12.15
CA ARG A 585 36.41 9.85 10.90
C ARG A 585 35.15 10.72 11.03
N ARG A 586 34.44 10.65 12.16
CA ARG A 586 33.30 11.54 12.44
C ARG A 586 33.71 13.01 12.54
N ALA A 587 34.87 13.30 13.15
CA ALA A 587 35.42 14.67 13.22
C ALA A 587 35.78 15.19 11.82
N GLU A 588 36.39 14.35 10.97
CA GLU A 588 36.70 14.69 9.58
C GLU A 588 35.44 14.97 8.76
N LEU A 589 34.39 14.14 8.91
CA LEU A 589 33.10 14.33 8.25
C LEU A 589 32.48 15.67 8.64
N LYS A 590 32.44 15.97 9.94
CA LYS A 590 31.93 17.24 10.46
C LYS A 590 32.71 18.44 9.95
N ALA A 591 34.06 18.33 9.88
CA ALA A 591 34.91 19.42 9.37
C ALA A 591 34.66 19.72 7.87
N LYS A 592 34.16 18.74 7.12
CA LYS A 592 33.74 18.89 5.72
C LYS A 592 32.30 19.40 5.55
N GLY A 593 31.58 19.65 6.61
CA GLY A 593 30.18 20.11 6.57
C GLY A 593 29.14 18.99 6.53
N GLY A 594 29.49 17.76 6.90
CA GLY A 594 28.62 16.59 6.87
C GLY A 594 28.73 15.76 5.58
N PHE A 595 27.85 14.79 5.41
CA PHE A 595 27.82 13.94 4.22
C PHE A 595 27.19 14.69 3.02
N PRO A 596 27.86 14.72 1.86
CA PRO A 596 27.35 15.43 0.68
C PRO A 596 26.17 14.69 0.04
N TYR A 597 25.23 15.43 -0.51
CA TYR A 597 24.16 14.90 -1.36
C TYR A 597 23.87 15.86 -2.52
N PRO A 598 23.27 15.39 -3.64
CA PRO A 598 22.99 16.21 -4.80
C PRO A 598 22.10 17.41 -4.49
N ALA A 599 22.29 18.50 -5.23
CA ALA A 599 21.46 19.70 -5.13
C ALA A 599 19.98 19.40 -5.40
N HIS A 600 19.10 20.25 -4.88
CA HIS A 600 17.67 20.15 -5.15
C HIS A 600 17.38 20.44 -6.62
N GLN A 601 16.51 19.66 -7.24
CA GLN A 601 16.08 19.82 -8.61
C GLN A 601 14.70 20.48 -8.74
N THR A 602 13.92 20.49 -7.64
CA THR A 602 12.56 21.05 -7.59
C THR A 602 12.30 21.68 -6.23
N PRO A 603 11.36 22.66 -6.13
CA PRO A 603 10.96 23.23 -4.85
C PRO A 603 10.46 22.18 -3.84
N TRP A 604 9.77 21.12 -4.34
CA TRP A 604 9.31 20.03 -3.48
C TRP A 604 10.47 19.25 -2.84
N GLN A 605 11.54 18.96 -3.58
CA GLN A 605 12.71 18.29 -3.02
C GLN A 605 13.37 19.08 -1.89
N GLU A 606 13.44 20.41 -2.04
CA GLU A 606 13.98 21.29 -1.01
C GLU A 606 13.13 21.24 0.27
N MET A 607 11.82 21.49 0.15
CA MET A 607 10.90 21.43 1.29
C MET A 607 10.87 20.04 1.95
N TYR A 608 10.88 18.99 1.15
CA TYR A 608 10.91 17.61 1.62
C TYR A 608 12.15 17.33 2.48
N ARG A 609 13.36 17.63 1.98
CA ARG A 609 14.61 17.37 2.71
C ARG A 609 14.72 18.12 4.03
N GLN A 610 14.18 19.32 4.11
CA GLN A 610 14.18 20.12 5.33
C GLN A 610 13.32 19.53 6.46
N THR A 611 12.37 18.66 6.14
CA THR A 611 11.32 18.26 7.07
C THR A 611 11.10 16.75 7.18
N VAL A 612 11.70 15.96 6.30
CA VAL A 612 11.54 14.49 6.31
C VAL A 612 12.34 13.84 7.43
N GLY A 613 11.71 12.85 8.10
CA GLY A 613 12.36 11.96 9.05
C GLY A 613 13.02 10.75 8.38
N GLN A 614 13.54 9.84 9.18
CA GLN A 614 14.28 8.66 8.76
C GLN A 614 13.36 7.47 8.45
N HIS A 615 13.89 6.44 7.77
CA HIS A 615 13.14 5.23 7.41
C HIS A 615 12.55 4.49 8.62
N ALA A 616 13.29 4.38 9.73
CA ALA A 616 12.81 3.69 10.93
C ALA A 616 11.54 4.33 11.53
N THR A 617 11.37 5.64 11.34
CA THR A 617 10.18 6.41 11.77
C THR A 617 9.19 6.67 10.65
N GLY A 618 9.31 5.96 9.53
CA GLY A 618 8.34 6.02 8.44
C GLY A 618 8.63 7.06 7.35
N ALA A 619 9.75 7.78 7.39
CA ALA A 619 10.09 8.85 6.45
C ALA A 619 8.93 9.83 6.22
N CYS A 620 8.28 10.27 7.30
CA CYS A 620 7.21 11.26 7.31
C CYS A 620 7.76 12.68 7.22
N MET A 621 6.93 13.62 6.78
CA MET A 621 7.13 15.03 7.07
C MET A 621 6.93 15.21 8.59
N GLU A 622 7.99 15.47 9.35
CA GLU A 622 7.95 15.42 10.84
C GLU A 622 6.91 16.37 11.45
N PHE A 623 6.72 17.55 10.88
CA PHE A 623 5.69 18.48 11.34
C PHE A 623 4.27 17.93 11.14
N ALA A 624 4.04 17.11 10.08
CA ALA A 624 2.71 16.65 9.71
C ALA A 624 2.17 15.57 10.67
N THR A 625 3.04 14.81 11.33
CA THR A 625 2.63 13.76 12.28
C THR A 625 1.98 14.29 13.56
N ARG A 626 2.03 15.62 13.79
CA ARG A 626 1.36 16.29 14.92
C ARG A 626 -0.13 16.56 14.65
N TYR A 627 -0.55 16.46 13.38
CA TYR A 627 -1.93 16.66 12.96
C TYR A 627 -2.66 15.32 12.92
N GLN A 628 -3.47 15.07 13.93
CA GLN A 628 -4.30 13.87 14.06
C GLN A 628 -5.72 14.29 14.34
N ASP A 629 -6.69 13.52 13.84
CA ASP A 629 -8.12 13.76 14.04
C ASP A 629 -8.55 15.21 13.70
N ILE A 630 -8.14 15.69 12.52
CA ILE A 630 -8.42 17.08 12.13
C ILE A 630 -9.93 17.34 12.08
N ALA A 631 -10.74 16.39 11.56
CA ALA A 631 -12.19 16.54 11.49
C ALA A 631 -12.84 16.66 12.86
N GLY A 632 -12.35 15.92 13.86
CA GLY A 632 -12.86 15.98 15.24
C GLY A 632 -12.39 17.24 16.00
N ARG A 633 -11.11 17.59 15.87
CA ARG A 633 -10.49 18.70 16.63
C ARG A 633 -10.82 20.08 16.08
N VAL A 634 -10.83 20.23 14.77
CA VAL A 634 -11.04 21.52 14.10
C VAL A 634 -12.49 21.69 13.67
N GLY A 635 -13.19 20.56 13.43
CA GLY A 635 -14.57 20.54 12.97
C GLY A 635 -14.66 20.86 11.48
N VAL A 636 -15.17 22.04 11.13
CA VAL A 636 -15.40 22.49 9.75
C VAL A 636 -14.31 23.47 9.32
N ALA A 637 -13.92 23.42 8.04
CA ALA A 637 -13.00 24.38 7.46
C ALA A 637 -13.56 25.81 7.54
N ARG A 638 -12.68 26.81 7.63
CA ARG A 638 -13.08 28.23 7.68
C ARG A 638 -13.71 28.66 6.36
N ASP A 639 -14.70 29.53 6.44
CA ASP A 639 -15.28 30.18 5.27
C ASP A 639 -14.26 31.08 4.58
N ASN A 640 -14.42 31.24 3.28
CA ASN A 640 -13.50 31.99 2.43
C ASN A 640 -14.07 33.34 1.92
N HIS A 641 -15.27 33.73 2.37
CA HIS A 641 -15.93 35.00 2.06
C HIS A 641 -16.51 35.68 3.29
#